data_394bcd578a4c0818658122c794b22f48
#
_entry.id   394bcd578a4c0818658122c794b22f48
#
_cell.length_a   1.000
_cell.length_b   1.000
_cell.length_c   1.000
_cell.angle_alpha   90.00
_cell.angle_beta   90.00
_cell.angle_gamma   90.00
#
_symmetry.space_group_name_H-M   'P 1'
#
loop_
_entity.id
_entity.type
_entity.pdbx_description
1 polymer ?
#
loop_
_entity_poly.entity_id
_entity_poly.type
_entity_poly.pdbx_seq_one_letter_code
_entity_poly.pdbx_strand_id
1 'polypeptide(L)'
;MDKYSLVAENPESTVVAEYQPLYRKETTYQSEAELEKAFIEQLKTQAYDFLPITSEDELIANFRLQLEALNNYKFTNTEWEQFFKSKIANQNNGIEEKTTIIQEDHIQLLTREDGTVKNIYLIDKANIHNNRLQVVNQYAVDSGQRSNRYDVTLLVNGLPLVHIELKKRGVDIKEAFNQINRYNRESFWAGCGLFEYVQLFVISNGTYTKYYSNTTRFTHIRELGDGAVKKGKRTSNSFEFTSWWADANNRPIIDLMDFGRTFFAKHTLLNLLTKYCVFTSDKLLLAMRPYQIVATERILNRINVSNNYKSYGTIEGGGYIWHTTGSGKTLTSFKTAQLASKLPYIDKVLFVVDRKDLDYQTMKEYDKFEKGAANSNTNTAILKKQLENPNAHIIITTIQKLSVLIKKQKNHSVFNQHIVIIFDECHRSQFGDMHTAITKAFKKYNLFGFTGTPIFAKNSSSNSRADLKTTAQAFGDKLHTYTIVDAITDKNVLPFRIDYISTMREEENIKDEKVWNIDREKALKDPKRISNIVTYIREHFDQKTKRNSFYQLKDRRLAGFNSIFAVSSIDVAKIYYTEFQKQIAGLPSDKQLKIATIYSFSANEEDPEIDGILDDENPEDTRKLDQSSRDFLEAAIQDYNKMFKMNFDTSSDKFQSYYKDVSERVKNREIDLLIVVNMFLTGFDATTMNTLWVDKNLRLHGLLQAFSRTNRILNSIKTFGNIICFRNLEKATNESIALFGDKEAGGVVLLKTYNEYYNGYKKGDKDIRGYVDLVNDLQENYQVGEPIIGEQAQKDFIKLYGAILKVKNILTTFDEFAGNELLTERDVQDYHSMYINLYNDFRGKNKGDNENINDDIVFEMELIKQVEINIDYILQLIRKYHEGHLKDKEIVISISKAIDSSVEL
;
A
#
# COMPACT_ATOMS: atom_id res chain seq x y z
N MET A 1 -30.06 -11.65 5.23
CA MET A 1 -29.57 -10.87 6.38
C MET A 1 -28.74 -11.84 7.23
N ASP A 2 -27.45 -11.81 7.08
CA ASP A 2 -26.56 -12.59 7.93
C ASP A 2 -26.58 -11.96 9.32
N LYS A 3 -27.10 -12.69 10.28
CA LYS A 3 -27.05 -12.28 11.67
C LYS A 3 -25.59 -12.33 12.12
N TYR A 4 -24.93 -11.16 12.18
CA TYR A 4 -23.69 -11.03 12.93
C TYR A 4 -24.04 -11.27 14.39
N SER A 5 -23.52 -12.36 14.97
CA SER A 5 -23.48 -12.44 16.43
C SER A 5 -22.53 -11.36 16.90
N LEU A 6 -23.06 -10.33 17.53
CA LEU A 6 -22.27 -9.38 18.29
C LEU A 6 -21.47 -10.16 19.31
N VAL A 7 -20.19 -10.39 19.04
CA VAL A 7 -19.23 -10.77 20.06
C VAL A 7 -19.16 -9.55 20.97
N ALA A 8 -19.47 -9.73 22.26
CA ALA A 8 -19.68 -8.68 23.26
C ALA A 8 -18.74 -7.49 23.06
N GLU A 9 -19.33 -6.29 22.99
CA GLU A 9 -18.57 -5.04 23.02
C GLU A 9 -17.70 -5.04 24.25
N ASN A 10 -16.41 -5.16 24.09
CA ASN A 10 -15.48 -4.90 25.15
C ASN A 10 -15.32 -3.39 25.28
N PRO A 11 -15.60 -2.76 26.42
CA PRO A 11 -15.40 -1.32 26.61
C PRO A 11 -13.93 -0.90 26.44
N GLU A 12 -13.00 -1.86 26.35
CA GLU A 12 -11.59 -1.65 26.07
C GLU A 12 -11.22 -1.73 24.58
N SER A 13 -12.20 -1.90 23.67
CA SER A 13 -11.93 -1.93 22.22
C SER A 13 -11.34 -0.62 21.73
N THR A 14 -10.26 -0.68 20.96
CA THR A 14 -9.57 0.50 20.41
C THR A 14 -10.41 1.18 19.33
N VAL A 15 -11.14 0.40 18.53
CA VAL A 15 -12.03 0.89 17.46
C VAL A 15 -13.48 0.71 17.88
N VAL A 16 -14.29 1.76 17.71
CA VAL A 16 -15.73 1.70 18.02
C VAL A 16 -16.43 0.68 17.13
N ALA A 17 -17.36 -0.11 17.69
CA ALA A 17 -18.05 -1.18 16.97
C ALA A 17 -18.94 -0.64 15.84
N GLU A 18 -19.71 0.39 16.12
CA GLU A 18 -20.53 1.12 15.16
C GLU A 18 -20.57 2.60 15.56
N TYR A 19 -20.40 3.48 14.59
CA TYR A 19 -20.49 4.92 14.82
C TYR A 19 -21.58 5.54 13.96
N GLN A 20 -22.48 6.29 14.59
CA GLN A 20 -23.47 7.10 13.91
C GLN A 20 -23.02 8.55 13.96
N PRO A 21 -22.73 9.18 12.82
CA PRO A 21 -22.37 10.59 12.77
C PRO A 21 -23.45 11.46 13.39
N LEU A 22 -23.08 12.39 14.23
CA LEU A 22 -24.01 13.37 14.75
C LEU A 22 -24.41 14.33 13.63
N TYR A 23 -25.70 14.37 13.30
CA TYR A 23 -26.21 15.29 12.31
C TYR A 23 -25.95 16.74 12.76
N ARG A 24 -25.10 17.43 12.03
CA ARG A 24 -24.85 18.87 12.20
C ARG A 24 -25.44 19.58 11.00
N LYS A 25 -26.30 20.53 11.24
CA LYS A 25 -26.72 21.47 10.20
C LYS A 25 -25.45 22.15 9.69
N GLU A 26 -25.05 21.87 8.45
CA GLU A 26 -24.04 22.63 7.76
C GLU A 26 -24.56 24.03 7.51
N THR A 27 -24.39 24.92 8.46
CA THR A 27 -24.73 26.32 8.32
C THR A 27 -23.58 27.14 8.86
N THR A 28 -23.08 27.99 8.00
CA THR A 28 -22.13 29.07 8.25
C THR A 28 -20.64 28.69 8.07
N TYR A 29 -19.99 29.59 7.37
CA TYR A 29 -18.55 29.74 7.29
C TYR A 29 -17.94 29.67 8.70
N GLN A 30 -17.08 28.69 8.92
CA GLN A 30 -16.33 28.52 10.15
C GLN A 30 -14.87 28.82 9.84
N SER A 31 -14.31 29.81 10.53
CA SER A 31 -12.89 30.14 10.41
C SER A 31 -12.02 29.02 11.00
N GLU A 32 -10.75 28.97 10.64
CA GLU A 32 -9.76 28.01 11.16
C GLU A 32 -9.66 28.14 12.69
N ALA A 33 -9.63 29.37 13.21
CA ALA A 33 -9.58 29.63 14.65
C ALA A 33 -10.84 29.15 15.41
N GLU A 34 -12.03 29.28 14.83
CA GLU A 34 -13.27 28.75 15.43
C GLU A 34 -13.29 27.22 15.42
N LEU A 35 -12.82 26.61 14.36
CA LEU A 35 -12.69 25.16 14.24
C LEU A 35 -11.71 24.63 15.29
N GLU A 36 -10.55 25.24 15.43
CA GLU A 36 -9.53 24.93 16.43
C GLU A 36 -10.08 25.03 17.84
N LYS A 37 -10.73 26.15 18.16
CA LYS A 37 -11.35 26.37 19.48
C LYS A 37 -12.40 25.30 19.80
N ALA A 38 -13.30 25.00 18.89
CA ALA A 38 -14.33 23.97 19.08
C ALA A 38 -13.69 22.58 19.30
N PHE A 39 -12.64 22.27 18.57
CA PHE A 39 -11.92 21.01 18.69
C PHE A 39 -11.19 20.89 20.05
N ILE A 40 -10.52 21.96 20.52
CA ILE A 40 -9.89 21.98 21.85
C ILE A 40 -10.91 21.81 22.96
N GLU A 41 -12.06 22.49 22.88
CA GLU A 41 -13.14 22.32 23.87
C GLU A 41 -13.64 20.87 23.91
N GLN A 42 -13.75 20.22 22.76
CA GLN A 42 -14.09 18.80 22.73
C GLN A 42 -13.02 17.93 23.41
N LEU A 43 -11.71 18.16 23.15
CA LEU A 43 -10.63 17.41 23.79
C LEU A 43 -10.64 17.55 25.32
N LYS A 44 -10.96 18.75 25.83
CA LYS A 44 -11.15 18.97 27.28
C LYS A 44 -12.24 18.05 27.86
N THR A 45 -13.34 17.81 27.12
CA THR A 45 -14.39 16.87 27.58
C THR A 45 -13.91 15.41 27.59
N GLN A 46 -12.80 15.11 26.92
CA GLN A 46 -12.18 13.77 26.81
C GLN A 46 -10.96 13.60 27.74
N ALA A 47 -10.88 14.42 28.79
CA ALA A 47 -9.82 14.39 29.81
C ALA A 47 -8.41 14.80 29.28
N TYR A 48 -8.36 15.74 28.34
CA TYR A 48 -7.14 16.43 27.98
C TYR A 48 -7.00 17.73 28.78
N ASP A 49 -5.85 17.90 29.42
CA ASP A 49 -5.51 19.14 30.11
C ASP A 49 -5.03 20.18 29.09
N PHE A 50 -5.78 21.29 28.93
CA PHE A 50 -5.32 22.39 28.05
C PHE A 50 -4.27 23.22 28.78
N LEU A 51 -3.14 23.45 28.09
CA LEU A 51 -2.02 24.23 28.59
C LEU A 51 -1.72 25.42 27.68
N PRO A 52 -1.67 26.66 28.22
CA PRO A 52 -1.31 27.85 27.44
C PRO A 52 0.22 27.98 27.29
N ILE A 53 0.88 26.91 26.80
CA ILE A 53 2.35 26.90 26.61
C ILE A 53 2.67 27.52 25.26
N THR A 54 3.56 28.51 25.27
CA THR A 54 3.99 29.24 24.07
C THR A 54 5.50 29.23 23.85
N SER A 55 6.28 28.80 24.87
CA SER A 55 7.74 28.79 24.84
C SER A 55 8.32 27.38 25.08
N GLU A 56 9.57 27.20 24.63
CA GLU A 56 10.30 25.94 24.82
C GLU A 56 10.59 25.67 26.31
N ASP A 57 10.93 26.70 27.09
CA ASP A 57 11.22 26.54 28.52
C ASP A 57 9.98 26.07 29.30
N GLU A 58 8.80 26.60 28.96
CA GLU A 58 7.53 26.15 29.53
C GLU A 58 7.22 24.69 29.18
N LEU A 59 7.50 24.28 27.92
CA LEU A 59 7.32 22.91 27.46
C LEU A 59 8.24 21.94 28.18
N ILE A 60 9.51 22.30 28.37
CA ILE A 60 10.51 21.52 29.10
C ILE A 60 10.13 21.42 30.59
N ALA A 61 9.68 22.51 31.20
CA ALA A 61 9.24 22.53 32.58
C ALA A 61 8.02 21.63 32.80
N ASN A 62 7.03 21.70 31.89
CA ASN A 62 5.89 20.79 31.92
C ASN A 62 6.30 19.32 31.75
N PHE A 63 7.20 19.04 30.82
CA PHE A 63 7.70 17.69 30.60
C PHE A 63 8.35 17.12 31.86
N ARG A 64 9.21 17.88 32.53
CA ARG A 64 9.80 17.49 33.83
C ARG A 64 8.73 17.13 34.85
N LEU A 65 7.73 18.02 34.99
CA LEU A 65 6.65 17.84 35.97
C LEU A 65 5.86 16.54 35.73
N GLN A 66 5.51 16.27 34.44
CA GLN A 66 4.76 15.07 34.10
C GLN A 66 5.61 13.80 34.26
N LEU A 67 6.90 13.87 33.96
CA LEU A 67 7.82 12.74 34.11
C LEU A 67 8.04 12.39 35.60
N GLU A 68 8.20 13.42 36.44
CA GLU A 68 8.27 13.26 37.91
C GLU A 68 7.00 12.59 38.45
N ALA A 69 5.83 13.01 37.97
CA ALA A 69 4.54 12.45 38.37
C ALA A 69 4.39 10.97 37.93
N LEU A 70 4.70 10.65 36.67
CA LEU A 70 4.61 9.29 36.13
C LEU A 70 5.51 8.30 36.91
N ASN A 71 6.73 8.74 37.25
CA ASN A 71 7.75 7.89 37.84
C ASN A 71 7.76 7.94 39.39
N ASN A 72 6.88 8.74 39.99
CA ASN A 72 6.89 9.03 41.42
C ASN A 72 8.33 9.34 41.95
N TYR A 73 9.01 10.25 41.24
CA TYR A 73 10.41 10.62 41.48
C TYR A 73 10.65 12.08 41.18
N LYS A 74 11.29 12.80 42.06
CA LYS A 74 11.69 14.18 41.84
C LYS A 74 13.16 14.27 41.47
N PHE A 75 13.47 14.82 40.32
CA PHE A 75 14.84 15.05 39.88
C PHE A 75 15.45 16.22 40.64
N THR A 76 16.71 16.08 41.03
CA THR A 76 17.51 17.28 41.33
C THR A 76 17.73 18.08 40.04
N ASN A 77 18.17 19.33 40.15
CA ASN A 77 18.42 20.13 38.91
C ASN A 77 19.57 19.52 38.08
N THR A 78 20.62 19.05 38.74
CA THR A 78 21.77 18.40 38.09
C THR A 78 21.36 17.11 37.38
N GLU A 79 20.58 16.24 38.06
CA GLU A 79 20.06 15.02 37.45
C GLU A 79 19.17 15.32 36.21
N TRP A 80 18.30 16.34 36.36
CA TRP A 80 17.43 16.75 35.26
C TRP A 80 18.20 17.25 34.03
N GLU A 81 19.14 18.16 34.25
CA GLU A 81 19.94 18.72 33.14
C GLU A 81 20.72 17.63 32.38
N GLN A 82 21.37 16.73 33.13
CA GLN A 82 22.12 15.62 32.55
C GLN A 82 21.20 14.65 31.79
N PHE A 83 20.10 14.24 32.44
CA PHE A 83 19.13 13.33 31.85
C PHE A 83 18.49 13.92 30.58
N PHE A 84 17.98 15.14 30.69
CA PHE A 84 17.33 15.81 29.59
C PHE A 84 18.27 15.97 28.39
N LYS A 85 19.46 16.51 28.63
CA LYS A 85 20.45 16.76 27.56
C LYS A 85 20.97 15.46 26.93
N SER A 86 21.23 14.43 27.71
CA SER A 86 21.85 13.20 27.19
C SER A 86 20.83 12.20 26.61
N LYS A 87 19.61 12.12 27.19
CA LYS A 87 18.62 11.09 26.83
C LYS A 87 17.47 11.61 25.97
N ILE A 88 17.08 12.89 26.16
CA ILE A 88 15.88 13.44 25.51
C ILE A 88 16.26 14.42 24.39
N ALA A 89 17.06 15.44 24.69
CA ALA A 89 17.44 16.50 23.79
C ALA A 89 18.84 16.32 23.18
N ASN A 90 19.28 15.09 22.98
CA ASN A 90 20.54 14.81 22.34
C ASN A 90 20.52 15.29 20.89
N GLN A 91 21.37 16.23 20.55
CA GLN A 91 21.43 16.86 19.21
C GLN A 91 21.84 15.88 18.09
N ASN A 92 22.45 14.74 18.43
CA ASN A 92 22.79 13.70 17.47
C ASN A 92 21.60 12.77 17.15
N ASN A 93 20.49 12.89 17.91
CA ASN A 93 19.32 12.07 17.73
C ASN A 93 18.31 12.80 16.84
N GLY A 94 18.06 12.25 15.65
CA GLY A 94 16.98 12.69 14.76
C GLY A 94 15.66 11.97 15.06
N ILE A 95 14.74 12.03 14.09
CA ILE A 95 13.41 11.43 14.17
C ILE A 95 13.47 9.91 14.38
N GLU A 96 14.44 9.24 13.74
CA GLU A 96 14.61 7.79 13.83
C GLU A 96 14.97 7.35 15.26
N GLU A 97 15.98 7.98 15.86
CA GLU A 97 16.42 7.69 17.22
C GLU A 97 15.33 8.05 18.25
N LYS A 98 14.65 9.20 18.06
CA LYS A 98 13.56 9.63 18.93
C LYS A 98 12.33 8.72 18.82
N THR A 99 12.05 8.20 17.61
CA THR A 99 11.02 7.16 17.43
C THR A 99 11.44 5.85 18.10
N THR A 100 12.72 5.45 18.00
CA THR A 100 13.28 4.28 18.70
C THR A 100 13.08 4.43 20.22
N ILE A 101 13.37 5.59 20.78
CA ILE A 101 13.18 5.88 22.21
C ILE A 101 11.72 5.64 22.64
N ILE A 102 10.74 6.10 21.84
CA ILE A 102 9.33 5.91 22.21
C ILE A 102 8.86 4.47 21.97
N GLN A 103 9.24 3.87 20.85
CA GLN A 103 8.69 2.57 20.44
C GLN A 103 9.41 1.38 21.07
N GLU A 104 10.72 1.43 21.22
CA GLU A 104 11.53 0.30 21.70
C GLU A 104 12.16 0.55 23.08
N ASP A 105 12.66 1.76 23.33
CA ASP A 105 13.49 2.09 24.49
C ASP A 105 12.84 3.17 25.39
N HIS A 106 11.55 2.99 25.69
CA HIS A 106 10.74 3.95 26.46
C HIS A 106 11.08 4.00 27.95
N ILE A 107 11.98 3.14 28.43
CA ILE A 107 12.52 3.12 29.80
C ILE A 107 13.97 3.56 29.74
N GLN A 108 14.25 4.80 30.16
CA GLN A 108 15.58 5.37 30.16
C GLN A 108 16.28 5.24 31.49
N LEU A 109 17.60 5.02 31.47
CA LEU A 109 18.40 4.91 32.67
C LEU A 109 18.86 6.30 33.16
N LEU A 110 18.51 6.65 34.40
CA LEU A 110 19.00 7.80 35.11
C LEU A 110 20.11 7.35 36.05
N THR A 111 21.29 7.96 35.96
CA THR A 111 22.33 7.85 36.98
C THR A 111 22.11 8.97 38.00
N ARG A 112 21.86 8.63 39.25
CA ARG A 112 21.63 9.58 40.34
C ARG A 112 22.93 10.19 40.84
N GLU A 113 22.82 11.28 41.59
CA GLU A 113 23.97 11.94 42.23
C GLU A 113 24.75 11.02 43.20
N ASP A 114 24.06 10.04 43.80
CA ASP A 114 24.66 9.02 44.68
C ASP A 114 25.34 7.85 43.92
N GLY A 115 25.34 7.91 42.58
CA GLY A 115 25.90 6.87 41.71
C GLY A 115 24.96 5.68 41.46
N THR A 116 23.79 5.62 42.09
CA THR A 116 22.79 4.57 41.81
C THR A 116 22.05 4.82 40.51
N VAL A 117 21.49 3.77 39.95
CA VAL A 117 20.74 3.84 38.69
C VAL A 117 19.24 3.66 38.91
N LYS A 118 18.42 4.47 38.25
CA LYS A 118 16.95 4.37 38.27
C LYS A 118 16.38 4.31 36.86
N ASN A 119 15.39 3.43 36.67
CA ASN A 119 14.59 3.38 35.46
C ASN A 119 13.59 4.54 35.47
N ILE A 120 13.56 5.30 34.37
CA ILE A 120 12.64 6.41 34.15
C ILE A 120 11.76 6.06 32.91
N TYR A 121 10.49 5.88 33.16
CA TYR A 121 9.48 5.60 32.11
C TYR A 121 9.08 6.91 31.44
N LEU A 122 9.25 6.99 30.14
CA LEU A 122 8.74 8.12 29.33
C LEU A 122 7.26 7.96 28.99
N ILE A 123 6.84 6.70 28.81
CA ILE A 123 5.45 6.29 28.59
C ILE A 123 5.22 4.95 29.29
N ASP A 124 4.09 4.80 29.97
CA ASP A 124 3.69 3.52 30.58
C ASP A 124 2.90 2.70 29.53
N LYS A 125 3.55 1.68 28.98
CA LYS A 125 2.94 0.76 28.02
C LYS A 125 2.23 -0.42 28.67
N ALA A 126 2.51 -0.69 29.95
CA ALA A 126 1.88 -1.77 30.70
C ALA A 126 0.51 -1.35 31.22
N ASN A 127 0.43 -0.16 31.83
CA ASN A 127 -0.83 0.44 32.25
C ASN A 127 -1.00 1.80 31.56
N ILE A 128 -1.63 1.77 30.37
CA ILE A 128 -1.77 2.97 29.55
C ILE A 128 -2.53 4.11 30.24
N HIS A 129 -3.42 3.81 31.20
CA HIS A 129 -4.22 4.82 31.89
C HIS A 129 -3.40 5.70 32.86
N ASN A 130 -2.18 5.27 33.22
CA ASN A 130 -1.26 6.09 34.01
C ASN A 130 -0.72 7.30 33.22
N ASN A 131 -0.77 7.24 31.89
CA ASN A 131 -0.30 8.34 31.07
C ASN A 131 -1.27 9.52 31.11
N ARG A 132 -0.73 10.72 31.19
CA ARG A 132 -1.49 11.97 31.14
C ARG A 132 -1.52 12.52 29.73
N LEU A 133 -2.68 13.01 29.33
CA LEU A 133 -2.90 13.64 28.03
C LEU A 133 -3.10 15.13 28.21
N GLN A 134 -2.39 15.92 27.42
CA GLN A 134 -2.42 17.37 27.44
C GLN A 134 -2.54 17.90 26.03
N VAL A 135 -3.08 19.09 25.85
CA VAL A 135 -3.19 19.76 24.56
C VAL A 135 -2.63 21.18 24.65
N VAL A 136 -1.79 21.51 23.69
CA VAL A 136 -1.26 22.86 23.46
C VAL A 136 -1.64 23.31 22.07
N ASN A 137 -1.83 24.62 21.86
CA ASN A 137 -2.14 25.16 20.55
C ASN A 137 -1.33 26.42 20.26
N GLN A 138 -1.25 26.74 18.98
CA GLN A 138 -0.60 27.95 18.48
C GLN A 138 0.84 28.14 19.00
N TYR A 139 1.55 27.00 19.18
CA TYR A 139 2.92 26.99 19.65
C TYR A 139 3.85 27.62 18.59
N ALA A 140 4.55 28.68 18.98
CA ALA A 140 5.41 29.42 18.08
C ALA A 140 6.86 28.91 18.16
N VAL A 141 7.45 28.62 17.00
CA VAL A 141 8.87 28.26 16.89
C VAL A 141 9.56 29.27 15.97
N ASP A 142 10.59 29.92 16.49
CA ASP A 142 11.46 30.79 15.70
C ASP A 142 12.71 30.00 15.30
N SER A 143 12.80 29.65 14.01
CA SER A 143 13.97 28.94 13.46
C SER A 143 15.02 29.91 12.84
N GLY A 144 14.85 31.22 13.07
CA GLY A 144 15.75 32.25 12.53
C GLY A 144 15.52 32.56 11.05
N GLN A 145 14.81 31.72 10.29
CA GLN A 145 14.40 31.98 8.90
C GLN A 145 12.95 32.45 8.79
N ARG A 146 12.07 31.88 9.61
CA ARG A 146 10.64 32.21 9.71
C ARG A 146 10.11 31.79 11.08
N SER A 147 9.13 32.54 11.61
CA SER A 147 8.34 32.08 12.74
C SER A 147 7.25 31.12 12.22
N ASN A 148 7.30 29.85 12.63
CA ASN A 148 6.27 28.86 12.36
C ASN A 148 5.35 28.74 13.56
N ARG A 149 4.04 28.56 13.32
CA ARG A 149 3.04 28.41 14.35
C ARG A 149 2.29 27.09 14.14
N TYR A 150 2.29 26.25 15.16
CA TYR A 150 1.69 24.92 15.13
C TYR A 150 0.27 24.96 15.66
N ASP A 151 -0.72 24.47 14.88
CA ASP A 151 -2.13 24.59 15.23
C ASP A 151 -2.46 23.89 16.54
N VAL A 152 -2.47 22.56 16.58
CA VAL A 152 -2.76 21.79 17.80
C VAL A 152 -1.75 20.67 17.96
N THR A 153 -1.22 20.50 19.18
CA THR A 153 -0.31 19.40 19.51
C THR A 153 -0.75 18.71 20.79
N LEU A 154 -0.83 17.39 20.75
CA LEU A 154 -1.14 16.58 21.92
C LEU A 154 0.14 16.08 22.56
N LEU A 155 0.24 16.29 23.86
CA LEU A 155 1.35 15.81 24.66
C LEU A 155 0.89 14.55 25.42
N VAL A 156 1.76 13.56 25.48
CA VAL A 156 1.63 12.41 26.37
C VAL A 156 2.76 12.48 27.39
N ASN A 157 2.41 12.62 28.66
CA ASN A 157 3.37 12.85 29.74
C ASN A 157 4.32 14.04 29.46
N GLY A 158 3.81 15.09 28.82
CA GLY A 158 4.57 16.28 28.43
C GLY A 158 5.36 16.19 27.13
N LEU A 159 5.49 15.01 26.49
CA LEU A 159 6.14 14.85 25.18
C LEU A 159 5.16 15.05 24.02
N PRO A 160 5.48 15.83 22.98
CA PRO A 160 4.64 16.00 21.80
C PRO A 160 4.65 14.74 20.95
N LEU A 161 3.61 13.91 21.06
CA LEU A 161 3.51 12.65 20.33
C LEU A 161 2.53 12.68 19.17
N VAL A 162 1.58 13.64 19.15
CA VAL A 162 0.63 13.82 18.03
C VAL A 162 0.54 15.27 17.65
N HIS A 163 0.65 15.55 16.36
CA HIS A 163 0.46 16.89 15.84
C HIS A 163 -0.72 16.93 14.87
N ILE A 164 -1.58 17.93 15.02
CA ILE A 164 -2.80 18.13 14.24
C ILE A 164 -2.69 19.47 13.50
N GLU A 165 -2.83 19.41 12.20
CA GLU A 165 -2.88 20.59 11.35
C GLU A 165 -4.29 20.80 10.78
N LEU A 166 -4.81 21.99 10.93
CA LEU A 166 -6.19 22.36 10.58
C LEU A 166 -6.22 23.31 9.39
N LYS A 167 -7.23 23.19 8.58
CA LYS A 167 -7.60 24.14 7.54
C LYS A 167 -9.10 24.43 7.61
N LYS A 168 -9.50 25.61 7.17
CA LYS A 168 -10.91 25.97 7.11
C LYS A 168 -11.70 25.04 6.16
N ARG A 169 -13.00 24.91 6.42
CA ARG A 169 -13.88 24.13 5.55
C ARG A 169 -13.83 24.63 4.11
N GLY A 170 -13.82 23.70 3.14
CA GLY A 170 -13.74 24.01 1.72
C GLY A 170 -12.31 24.07 1.12
N VAL A 171 -11.29 24.12 1.96
CA VAL A 171 -9.88 24.01 1.53
C VAL A 171 -9.51 22.53 1.37
N ASP A 172 -8.63 22.21 0.41
CA ASP A 172 -8.15 20.83 0.24
C ASP A 172 -7.35 20.39 1.48
N ILE A 173 -7.68 19.22 2.02
CA ILE A 173 -6.99 18.61 3.17
C ILE A 173 -5.48 18.43 2.91
N LYS A 174 -5.07 18.36 1.66
CA LYS A 174 -3.67 18.24 1.25
C LYS A 174 -2.85 19.48 1.60
N GLU A 175 -3.46 20.65 1.72
CA GLU A 175 -2.77 21.86 2.19
C GLU A 175 -2.23 21.66 3.62
N ALA A 176 -3.02 21.06 4.51
CA ALA A 176 -2.56 20.72 5.87
C ALA A 176 -1.38 19.72 5.84
N PHE A 177 -1.45 18.72 4.97
CA PHE A 177 -0.34 17.78 4.77
C PHE A 177 0.95 18.48 4.31
N ASN A 178 0.84 19.38 3.36
CA ASN A 178 1.98 20.13 2.84
C ASN A 178 2.57 21.08 3.90
N GLN A 179 1.73 21.64 4.76
CA GLN A 179 2.19 22.50 5.85
C GLN A 179 3.01 21.73 6.88
N ILE A 180 2.59 20.53 7.28
CA ILE A 180 3.39 19.63 8.14
C ILE A 180 4.74 19.30 7.47
N ASN A 181 4.74 19.04 6.17
CA ASN A 181 5.97 18.79 5.44
C ASN A 181 6.92 20.01 5.44
N ARG A 182 6.37 21.21 5.42
CA ARG A 182 7.14 22.44 5.60
C ARG A 182 7.76 22.50 7.01
N TYR A 183 6.98 22.27 8.05
CA TYR A 183 7.49 22.27 9.44
C TYR A 183 8.61 21.26 9.64
N ASN A 184 8.54 20.11 9.02
CA ASN A 184 9.60 19.09 9.05
C ASN A 184 10.92 19.62 8.51
N ARG A 185 10.89 20.43 7.46
CA ARG A 185 12.09 21.01 6.84
C ARG A 185 12.64 22.18 7.63
N GLU A 186 11.77 22.97 8.24
CA GLU A 186 12.10 24.31 8.69
C GLU A 186 12.18 24.45 10.21
N SER A 187 11.42 23.65 10.99
CA SER A 187 11.27 24.01 12.40
C SER A 187 11.13 22.86 13.41
N PHE A 188 10.72 21.65 13.07
CA PHE A 188 10.54 20.58 14.08
C PHE A 188 11.83 20.15 14.79
N TRP A 189 12.97 20.36 14.14
CA TRP A 189 14.32 20.09 14.68
C TRP A 189 14.87 21.27 15.50
N ALA A 190 14.22 22.44 15.45
CA ALA A 190 14.72 23.65 16.11
C ALA A 190 14.70 23.53 17.65
N GLY A 191 15.54 24.32 18.31
CA GLY A 191 15.67 24.27 19.77
C GLY A 191 16.22 22.94 20.26
N CYS A 192 15.57 22.35 21.25
CA CYS A 192 15.91 21.02 21.77
C CYS A 192 15.32 19.85 20.94
N GLY A 193 14.63 20.15 19.84
CA GLY A 193 14.07 19.16 18.93
C GLY A 193 12.95 18.26 19.51
N LEU A 194 12.19 18.74 20.50
CA LEU A 194 11.11 17.94 21.11
C LEU A 194 10.02 17.56 20.11
N PHE A 195 9.74 18.39 19.11
CA PHE A 195 8.74 18.07 18.08
C PHE A 195 9.16 16.93 17.13
N GLU A 196 10.40 16.51 17.13
CA GLU A 196 10.82 15.29 16.43
C GLU A 196 10.37 14.00 17.11
N TYR A 197 9.81 14.07 18.35
CA TYR A 197 9.16 12.95 19.01
C TYR A 197 7.76 12.65 18.47
N VAL A 198 7.17 13.50 17.61
CA VAL A 198 5.84 13.27 17.05
C VAL A 198 5.79 11.94 16.31
N GLN A 199 4.89 11.06 16.75
CA GLN A 199 4.70 9.72 16.18
C GLN A 199 3.60 9.71 15.11
N LEU A 200 2.54 10.48 15.33
CA LEU A 200 1.36 10.52 14.47
C LEU A 200 1.05 11.97 14.08
N PHE A 201 0.67 12.12 12.83
CA PHE A 201 0.13 13.34 12.27
C PHE A 201 -1.33 13.16 11.95
N VAL A 202 -2.13 14.20 12.21
CA VAL A 202 -3.53 14.30 11.83
C VAL A 202 -3.70 15.56 11.00
N ILE A 203 -4.39 15.46 9.90
CA ILE A 203 -4.71 16.57 9.00
C ILE A 203 -6.21 16.68 8.85
N SER A 204 -6.74 17.89 8.88
CA SER A 204 -8.18 18.11 8.75
C SER A 204 -8.52 19.47 8.12
N ASN A 205 -9.62 19.49 7.36
CA ASN A 205 -10.30 20.72 6.95
C ASN A 205 -11.71 20.84 7.57
N GLY A 206 -11.90 20.19 8.72
CA GLY A 206 -13.19 20.14 9.41
C GLY A 206 -14.18 19.13 8.82
N THR A 207 -14.22 18.96 7.49
CA THR A 207 -15.11 18.00 6.79
C THR A 207 -14.42 16.65 6.57
N TYR A 208 -13.13 16.67 6.27
CA TYR A 208 -12.31 15.49 6.02
C TYR A 208 -11.13 15.47 6.99
N THR A 209 -10.92 14.33 7.65
CA THR A 209 -9.83 14.15 8.61
C THR A 209 -9.11 12.84 8.32
N LYS A 210 -7.80 12.89 8.23
CA LYS A 210 -6.93 11.73 7.99
C LYS A 210 -5.78 11.71 8.97
N TYR A 211 -5.17 10.54 9.16
CA TYR A 211 -3.98 10.38 9.99
C TYR A 211 -2.89 9.59 9.27
N TYR A 212 -1.66 9.77 9.72
CA TYR A 212 -0.49 9.02 9.23
C TYR A 212 0.64 9.05 10.27
N SER A 213 1.60 8.14 10.13
CA SER A 213 2.76 8.06 11.02
C SER A 213 3.90 8.97 10.55
N ASN A 214 4.91 9.14 11.39
CA ASN A 214 6.11 9.90 11.06
C ASN A 214 7.00 9.24 9.99
N THR A 215 6.71 8.02 9.55
CA THR A 215 7.37 7.36 8.41
C THR A 215 7.34 8.22 7.14
N THR A 216 6.17 8.75 6.81
CA THR A 216 5.98 9.66 5.68
C THR A 216 6.90 10.88 5.80
N ARG A 217 6.98 11.44 7.00
CA ARG A 217 7.87 12.54 7.35
C ARG A 217 9.34 12.16 7.18
N PHE A 218 9.77 11.01 7.71
CA PHE A 218 11.15 10.55 7.65
C PHE A 218 11.63 10.38 6.22
N THR A 219 10.85 9.70 5.36
CA THR A 219 11.18 9.52 3.94
C THR A 219 11.37 10.88 3.25
N HIS A 220 10.50 11.86 3.55
CA HIS A 220 10.58 13.19 2.98
C HIS A 220 11.84 13.94 3.43
N ILE A 221 12.24 13.85 4.69
CA ILE A 221 13.46 14.47 5.22
C ILE A 221 14.72 13.83 4.65
N ARG A 222 14.77 12.51 4.54
CA ARG A 222 15.92 11.80 3.98
C ARG A 222 16.18 12.17 2.53
N GLU A 223 15.14 12.38 1.75
CA GLU A 223 15.22 12.91 0.38
C GLU A 223 15.79 14.34 0.32
N LEU A 224 15.67 15.10 1.41
CA LEU A 224 16.17 16.49 1.54
C LEU A 224 17.59 16.60 2.11
N GLY A 225 17.98 15.70 3.02
CA GLY A 225 19.21 15.78 3.81
C GLY A 225 20.46 15.35 3.07
N ASP A 226 20.37 14.50 2.05
CA ASP A 226 21.49 14.18 1.17
C ASP A 226 21.78 15.39 0.27
N GLY A 227 22.60 16.34 0.75
CA GLY A 227 22.92 17.64 0.18
C GLY A 227 23.46 17.70 -1.26
N ALA A 228 23.34 16.63 -2.01
CA ALA A 228 23.66 16.47 -3.41
C ALA A 228 22.40 16.27 -4.28
N VAL A 229 21.25 16.86 -3.90
CA VAL A 229 20.08 16.80 -4.78
C VAL A 229 20.28 17.74 -5.94
N LYS A 230 20.93 17.24 -7.00
CA LYS A 230 20.68 17.75 -8.34
C LYS A 230 19.16 17.82 -8.51
N LYS A 231 18.67 18.93 -9.08
CA LYS A 231 17.24 19.21 -9.37
C LYS A 231 16.55 18.02 -10.06
N GLY A 232 16.33 16.92 -9.37
CA GLY A 232 15.68 15.69 -9.83
C GLY A 232 14.28 15.61 -9.26
N LYS A 233 13.35 15.24 -10.09
CA LYS A 233 11.93 15.06 -9.79
C LYS A 233 11.75 14.13 -8.58
N ARG A 234 11.04 14.60 -7.55
CA ARG A 234 10.67 13.82 -6.37
C ARG A 234 9.27 13.30 -6.57
N THR A 235 9.09 12.01 -6.40
CA THR A 235 7.75 11.44 -6.31
C THR A 235 7.26 11.63 -4.88
N SER A 236 6.27 12.50 -4.69
CA SER A 236 5.59 12.68 -3.41
C SER A 236 4.40 11.75 -3.34
N ASN A 237 4.63 10.49 -3.00
CA ASN A 237 3.56 9.52 -2.75
C ASN A 237 3.14 9.48 -1.27
N SER A 238 3.62 10.41 -0.48
CA SER A 238 3.41 10.43 0.97
C SER A 238 1.96 10.65 1.36
N PHE A 239 1.23 11.49 0.62
CA PHE A 239 -0.20 11.73 0.89
C PHE A 239 -1.07 10.50 0.61
N GLU A 240 -0.74 9.67 -0.35
CA GLU A 240 -1.44 8.43 -0.69
C GLU A 240 -1.38 7.39 0.43
N PHE A 241 -0.42 7.50 1.35
CA PHE A 241 -0.31 6.65 2.54
C PHE A 241 -1.05 7.18 3.77
N THR A 242 -1.73 8.34 3.66
CA THR A 242 -2.62 8.80 4.73
C THR A 242 -3.87 7.91 4.81
N SER A 243 -4.37 7.69 6.03
CA SER A 243 -5.47 6.76 6.29
C SER A 243 -6.69 7.46 6.86
N TRP A 244 -7.88 6.94 6.50
CA TRP A 244 -9.11 7.28 7.19
C TRP A 244 -9.21 6.51 8.52
N TRP A 245 -9.78 7.15 9.54
CA TRP A 245 -10.29 6.43 10.70
C TRP A 245 -11.68 5.90 10.37
N ALA A 246 -12.03 4.71 10.88
CA ALA A 246 -13.30 4.06 10.59
C ALA A 246 -13.81 3.29 11.80
N ASP A 247 -15.10 2.96 11.81
CA ASP A 247 -15.67 2.01 12.78
C ASP A 247 -15.32 0.54 12.42
N ALA A 248 -15.75 -0.39 13.28
CA ALA A 248 -15.49 -1.82 13.07
C ALA A 248 -16.25 -2.44 11.88
N ASN A 249 -17.11 -1.68 11.20
CA ASN A 249 -17.82 -2.04 9.97
C ASN A 249 -17.20 -1.38 8.72
N ASN A 250 -15.98 -0.82 8.84
CA ASN A 250 -15.25 -0.10 7.80
C ASN A 250 -15.91 1.20 7.33
N ARG A 251 -16.82 1.80 8.11
CA ARG A 251 -17.44 3.08 7.76
C ARG A 251 -16.53 4.22 8.15
N PRO A 252 -16.04 5.05 7.20
CA PRO A 252 -15.11 6.13 7.50
C PRO A 252 -15.76 7.20 8.39
N ILE A 253 -15.03 7.63 9.41
CA ILE A 253 -15.38 8.72 10.32
C ILE A 253 -14.58 9.93 9.87
N ILE A 254 -15.19 10.77 9.02
CA ILE A 254 -14.49 11.80 8.25
C ILE A 254 -14.52 13.19 8.88
N ASP A 255 -15.61 13.58 9.54
CA ASP A 255 -15.72 14.89 10.20
C ASP A 255 -14.75 15.01 11.39
N LEU A 256 -14.09 16.16 11.57
CA LEU A 256 -13.08 16.39 12.60
C LEU A 256 -13.62 16.11 14.02
N MET A 257 -14.84 16.53 14.32
CA MET A 257 -15.40 16.38 15.66
C MET A 257 -15.79 14.93 15.96
N ASP A 258 -16.29 14.21 14.96
CA ASP A 258 -16.62 12.78 15.08
C ASP A 258 -15.34 11.92 15.13
N PHE A 259 -14.34 12.27 14.32
CA PHE A 259 -12.98 11.72 14.40
C PHE A 259 -12.40 11.97 15.80
N GLY A 260 -12.51 13.19 16.30
CA GLY A 260 -12.00 13.58 17.62
C GLY A 260 -12.59 12.75 18.76
N ARG A 261 -13.89 12.47 18.72
CA ARG A 261 -14.56 11.65 19.75
C ARG A 261 -14.08 10.22 19.78
N THR A 262 -13.74 9.66 18.64
CA THR A 262 -13.39 8.25 18.51
C THR A 262 -11.87 8.01 18.52
N PHE A 263 -11.13 8.73 17.70
CA PHE A 263 -9.67 8.56 17.59
C PHE A 263 -8.91 9.10 18.82
N PHE A 264 -9.34 10.25 19.34
CA PHE A 264 -8.73 10.89 20.51
C PHE A 264 -9.35 10.48 21.84
N ALA A 265 -10.25 9.50 21.88
CA ALA A 265 -10.59 8.84 23.14
C ALA A 265 -9.31 8.32 23.80
N LYS A 266 -9.12 8.60 25.11
CA LYS A 266 -7.85 8.35 25.81
C LYS A 266 -7.29 6.94 25.57
N HIS A 267 -8.13 5.92 25.74
CA HIS A 267 -7.72 4.52 25.54
C HIS A 267 -7.37 4.23 24.06
N THR A 268 -8.11 4.79 23.11
CA THR A 268 -7.88 4.60 21.67
C THR A 268 -6.52 5.16 21.26
N LEU A 269 -6.27 6.44 21.58
CA LEU A 269 -4.99 7.08 21.23
C LEU A 269 -3.80 6.38 21.89
N LEU A 270 -3.91 6.06 23.18
CA LEU A 270 -2.82 5.38 23.90
C LEU A 270 -2.59 3.97 23.39
N ASN A 271 -3.65 3.19 23.09
CA ASN A 271 -3.51 1.88 22.45
C ASN A 271 -2.86 1.99 21.07
N LEU A 272 -3.24 3.00 20.28
CA LEU A 272 -2.64 3.19 18.96
C LEU A 272 -1.13 3.46 19.09
N LEU A 273 -0.71 4.37 19.96
CA LEU A 273 0.69 4.73 20.17
C LEU A 273 1.53 3.59 20.79
N THR A 274 0.97 2.84 21.74
CA THR A 274 1.75 1.85 22.52
C THR A 274 1.64 0.43 22.01
N LYS A 275 0.54 0.09 21.31
CA LYS A 275 0.21 -1.29 20.94
C LYS A 275 0.08 -1.47 19.42
N TYR A 276 -0.51 -0.50 18.69
CA TYR A 276 -0.84 -0.63 17.28
C TYR A 276 0.03 0.22 16.34
N CYS A 277 1.05 0.86 16.86
CA CYS A 277 2.19 1.29 16.06
C CYS A 277 3.23 0.15 16.00
N VAL A 278 3.76 -0.11 14.81
CA VAL A 278 4.80 -1.12 14.57
C VAL A 278 6.02 -0.40 14.01
N PHE A 279 7.12 -0.40 14.77
CA PHE A 279 8.38 0.19 14.34
C PHE A 279 9.22 -0.90 13.69
N THR A 280 9.52 -0.74 12.40
CA THR A 280 10.16 -1.79 11.61
C THR A 280 11.68 -1.79 11.80
N SER A 281 12.33 -2.91 11.45
CA SER A 281 13.81 -3.02 11.41
C SER A 281 14.46 -2.02 10.44
N ASP A 282 13.70 -1.59 9.42
CA ASP A 282 14.11 -0.53 8.50
C ASP A 282 13.88 0.89 9.08
N LYS A 283 13.55 0.97 10.37
CA LYS A 283 13.29 2.23 11.08
C LYS A 283 12.09 3.03 10.56
N LEU A 284 11.07 2.34 10.07
CA LEU A 284 9.81 2.93 9.65
C LEU A 284 8.72 2.68 10.70
N LEU A 285 7.99 3.74 11.08
CA LEU A 285 6.85 3.61 11.97
C LEU A 285 5.57 3.40 11.15
N LEU A 286 4.92 2.26 11.37
CA LEU A 286 3.65 1.91 10.75
C LEU A 286 2.53 2.04 11.78
N ALA A 287 1.55 2.90 11.55
CA ALA A 287 0.31 2.92 12.33
C ALA A 287 -0.70 1.96 11.70
N MET A 288 -1.18 0.99 12.46
CA MET A 288 -2.18 0.05 11.96
C MET A 288 -3.51 0.76 11.65
N ARG A 289 -4.17 0.28 10.62
CA ARG A 289 -5.46 0.81 10.17
C ARG A 289 -6.62 0.21 10.98
N PRO A 290 -7.78 0.87 11.08
CA PRO A 290 -8.89 0.41 11.91
C PRO A 290 -9.28 -1.06 11.67
N TYR A 291 -9.46 -1.49 10.43
CA TYR A 291 -9.83 -2.87 10.08
C TYR A 291 -8.76 -3.90 10.52
N GLN A 292 -7.47 -3.52 10.54
CA GLN A 292 -6.38 -4.38 11.03
C GLN A 292 -6.43 -4.53 12.55
N ILE A 293 -6.71 -3.42 13.24
CA ILE A 293 -6.87 -3.41 14.70
C ILE A 293 -8.06 -4.27 15.10
N VAL A 294 -9.23 -4.04 14.47
CA VAL A 294 -10.46 -4.81 14.72
C VAL A 294 -10.25 -6.30 14.50
N ALA A 295 -9.62 -6.70 13.40
CA ALA A 295 -9.33 -8.10 13.13
C ALA A 295 -8.44 -8.71 14.21
N THR A 296 -7.40 -8.00 14.64
CA THR A 296 -6.50 -8.44 15.71
C THR A 296 -7.25 -8.59 17.04
N GLU A 297 -8.02 -7.58 17.44
CA GLU A 297 -8.77 -7.59 18.71
C GLU A 297 -9.85 -8.68 18.74
N ARG A 298 -10.56 -8.91 17.64
CA ARG A 298 -11.56 -9.99 17.53
C ARG A 298 -10.93 -11.38 17.65
N ILE A 299 -9.74 -11.60 17.08
CA ILE A 299 -9.00 -12.86 17.27
C ILE A 299 -8.59 -13.01 18.73
N LEU A 300 -7.98 -11.99 19.34
CA LEU A 300 -7.55 -12.05 20.75
C LEU A 300 -8.74 -12.29 21.70
N ASN A 301 -9.86 -11.61 21.45
CA ASN A 301 -11.08 -11.83 22.22
C ASN A 301 -11.62 -13.28 22.04
N ARG A 302 -11.60 -13.83 20.81
CA ARG A 302 -11.99 -15.21 20.55
C ARG A 302 -11.08 -16.20 21.31
N ILE A 303 -9.77 -15.95 21.39
CA ILE A 303 -8.83 -16.76 22.17
C ILE A 303 -9.18 -16.69 23.65
N ASN A 304 -9.43 -15.48 24.21
CA ASN A 304 -9.82 -15.29 25.61
C ASN A 304 -11.13 -16.01 25.96
N VAL A 305 -12.15 -15.84 25.12
CA VAL A 305 -13.47 -16.51 25.27
C VAL A 305 -13.30 -18.03 25.23
N SER A 306 -12.57 -18.53 24.25
CA SER A 306 -12.28 -19.97 24.09
C SER A 306 -11.55 -20.55 25.30
N ASN A 307 -10.58 -19.81 25.85
CA ASN A 307 -9.88 -20.24 27.06
C ASN A 307 -10.79 -20.27 28.28
N ASN A 308 -11.66 -19.27 28.46
CA ASN A 308 -12.58 -19.18 29.61
C ASN A 308 -13.63 -20.32 29.58
N TYR A 309 -14.20 -20.59 28.39
CA TYR A 309 -15.23 -21.64 28.19
C TYR A 309 -14.64 -23.02 27.87
N LYS A 310 -13.30 -23.16 27.79
CA LYS A 310 -12.60 -24.41 27.45
C LYS A 310 -12.98 -24.97 26.07
N SER A 311 -13.38 -24.10 25.13
CA SER A 311 -13.77 -24.46 23.76
C SER A 311 -12.58 -24.50 22.78
N TYR A 312 -11.36 -24.60 23.29
CA TYR A 312 -10.19 -24.85 22.44
C TYR A 312 -10.24 -26.25 21.82
N GLY A 313 -9.67 -26.39 20.61
CA GLY A 313 -9.72 -27.64 19.84
C GLY A 313 -11.04 -27.82 19.09
N THR A 314 -11.93 -26.82 19.13
CA THR A 314 -13.22 -26.82 18.42
C THR A 314 -13.28 -25.69 17.40
N ILE A 315 -14.25 -25.75 16.48
CA ILE A 315 -14.50 -24.71 15.48
C ILE A 315 -14.93 -23.39 16.13
N GLU A 316 -15.72 -23.47 17.20
CA GLU A 316 -16.22 -22.29 17.93
C GLU A 316 -15.08 -21.49 18.59
N GLY A 317 -13.98 -22.16 18.93
CA GLY A 317 -12.76 -21.53 19.44
C GLY A 317 -11.91 -20.86 18.37
N GLY A 318 -12.27 -20.99 17.10
CA GLY A 318 -11.56 -20.46 15.94
C GLY A 318 -12.29 -19.32 15.22
N GLY A 319 -11.87 -19.07 13.97
CA GLY A 319 -12.50 -18.12 13.07
C GLY A 319 -11.63 -17.76 11.87
N TYR A 320 -12.16 -16.94 10.96
CA TYR A 320 -11.38 -16.45 9.84
C TYR A 320 -11.55 -14.95 9.59
N ILE A 321 -10.52 -14.37 8.98
CA ILE A 321 -10.44 -12.96 8.55
C ILE A 321 -10.51 -12.94 7.03
N TRP A 322 -11.49 -12.23 6.51
CA TRP A 322 -11.61 -11.95 5.09
C TRP A 322 -11.09 -10.56 4.77
N HIS A 323 -9.81 -10.46 4.48
CA HIS A 323 -9.16 -9.22 4.06
C HIS A 323 -8.61 -9.37 2.64
N THR A 324 -9.00 -8.48 1.73
CA THR A 324 -8.55 -8.55 0.33
C THR A 324 -7.05 -8.55 0.19
N THR A 325 -6.56 -8.99 -0.95
CA THR A 325 -5.15 -8.96 -1.28
C THR A 325 -4.67 -7.50 -1.33
N GLY A 326 -3.57 -7.20 -0.64
CA GLY A 326 -3.02 -5.84 -0.56
C GLY A 326 -3.46 -5.01 0.64
N SER A 327 -4.36 -5.53 1.45
CA SER A 327 -4.80 -4.88 2.69
C SER A 327 -3.78 -4.92 3.84
N GLY A 328 -2.61 -5.56 3.66
CA GLY A 328 -1.62 -5.72 4.73
C GLY A 328 -1.95 -6.86 5.70
N LYS A 329 -2.49 -7.98 5.21
CA LYS A 329 -2.76 -9.20 6.01
C LYS A 329 -1.55 -9.65 6.82
N THR A 330 -0.33 -9.57 6.25
CA THR A 330 0.91 -9.98 6.93
C THR A 330 1.19 -9.13 8.17
N LEU A 331 0.95 -7.81 8.13
CA LEU A 331 1.07 -6.94 9.30
C LEU A 331 0.02 -7.31 10.36
N THR A 332 -1.23 -7.55 9.95
CA THR A 332 -2.32 -7.94 10.85
C THR A 332 -2.03 -9.27 11.52
N SER A 333 -1.62 -10.29 10.77
CA SER A 333 -1.30 -11.62 11.30
C SER A 333 -0.05 -11.61 12.21
N PHE A 334 0.98 -10.83 11.84
CA PHE A 334 2.15 -10.61 12.68
C PHE A 334 1.75 -10.00 14.03
N LYS A 335 0.99 -8.91 14.03
CA LYS A 335 0.56 -8.24 15.26
C LYS A 335 -0.33 -9.15 16.11
N THR A 336 -1.21 -9.90 15.48
CA THR A 336 -2.03 -10.93 16.15
C THR A 336 -1.14 -11.98 16.82
N ALA A 337 -0.16 -12.54 16.10
CA ALA A 337 0.76 -13.54 16.64
C ALA A 337 1.59 -12.97 17.80
N GLN A 338 2.12 -11.75 17.66
CA GLN A 338 2.89 -11.06 18.69
C GLN A 338 2.08 -10.84 19.97
N LEU A 339 0.82 -10.41 19.85
CA LEU A 339 -0.03 -10.18 21.02
C LEU A 339 -0.55 -11.48 21.62
N ALA A 340 -0.90 -12.47 20.81
CA ALA A 340 -1.32 -13.79 21.29
C ALA A 340 -0.19 -14.51 22.05
N SER A 341 1.05 -14.42 21.58
CA SER A 341 2.21 -15.04 22.25
C SER A 341 2.53 -14.45 23.63
N LYS A 342 1.98 -13.27 23.95
CA LYS A 342 2.12 -12.63 25.28
C LYS A 342 1.03 -13.05 26.27
N LEU A 343 0.01 -13.79 25.83
CA LEU A 343 -1.04 -14.29 26.72
C LEU A 343 -0.46 -15.41 27.61
N PRO A 344 -0.66 -15.36 28.96
CA PRO A 344 0.06 -16.24 29.87
C PRO A 344 -0.31 -17.72 29.77
N TYR A 345 -1.40 -18.05 29.07
CA TYR A 345 -1.89 -19.42 28.88
C TYR A 345 -1.63 -19.95 27.46
N ILE A 346 -0.99 -19.18 26.60
CA ILE A 346 -0.58 -19.59 25.26
C ILE A 346 0.90 -19.97 25.28
N ASP A 347 1.18 -21.23 24.97
CA ASP A 347 2.55 -21.75 24.94
C ASP A 347 3.27 -21.35 23.65
N LYS A 348 2.59 -21.42 22.50
CA LYS A 348 3.17 -21.12 21.18
C LYS A 348 2.15 -20.61 20.18
N VAL A 349 2.63 -19.85 19.22
CA VAL A 349 1.88 -19.44 18.01
C VAL A 349 2.55 -20.07 16.78
N LEU A 350 1.80 -20.87 16.03
CA LEU A 350 2.26 -21.43 14.77
C LEU A 350 1.65 -20.65 13.62
N PHE A 351 2.49 -20.02 12.81
CA PHE A 351 2.07 -19.40 11.56
C PHE A 351 2.34 -20.37 10.41
N VAL A 352 1.27 -20.85 9.80
CA VAL A 352 1.32 -21.94 8.80
C VAL A 352 1.05 -21.34 7.42
N VAL A 353 2.03 -21.44 6.55
CA VAL A 353 1.92 -21.04 5.14
C VAL A 353 1.80 -22.28 4.24
N ASP A 354 1.21 -22.09 3.09
CA ASP A 354 0.98 -23.17 2.14
C ASP A 354 2.26 -23.58 1.40
N ARG A 355 3.12 -22.60 1.02
CA ARG A 355 4.30 -22.82 0.20
C ARG A 355 5.62 -22.46 0.92
N LYS A 356 6.71 -23.09 0.52
CA LYS A 356 8.04 -22.83 1.07
C LYS A 356 8.60 -21.44 0.68
N ASP A 357 8.27 -20.94 -0.49
CA ASP A 357 8.63 -19.60 -0.93
C ASP A 357 7.88 -18.52 -0.12
N LEU A 358 6.63 -18.78 0.25
CA LEU A 358 5.86 -17.94 1.16
C LEU A 358 6.42 -17.98 2.59
N ASP A 359 6.94 -19.13 3.06
CA ASP A 359 7.63 -19.25 4.34
C ASP A 359 8.80 -18.25 4.44
N TYR A 360 9.67 -18.22 3.43
CA TYR A 360 10.80 -17.27 3.39
C TYR A 360 10.35 -15.81 3.27
N GLN A 361 9.35 -15.51 2.42
CA GLN A 361 8.83 -14.15 2.26
C GLN A 361 8.15 -13.66 3.55
N THR A 362 7.32 -14.48 4.15
CA THR A 362 6.64 -14.18 5.42
C THR A 362 7.65 -13.95 6.54
N MET A 363 8.69 -14.79 6.61
CA MET A 363 9.77 -14.62 7.58
C MET A 363 10.49 -13.28 7.39
N LYS A 364 10.85 -12.94 6.14
CA LYS A 364 11.50 -11.67 5.82
C LYS A 364 10.61 -10.46 6.18
N GLU A 365 9.30 -10.58 5.98
CA GLU A 365 8.36 -9.53 6.40
C GLU A 365 8.19 -9.47 7.92
N TYR A 366 8.14 -10.60 8.62
CA TYR A 366 8.08 -10.63 10.08
C TYR A 366 9.37 -10.07 10.71
N ASP A 367 10.55 -10.43 10.17
CA ASP A 367 11.83 -9.86 10.57
C ASP A 367 11.93 -8.35 10.27
N LYS A 368 11.22 -7.88 9.25
CA LYS A 368 11.08 -6.45 8.99
C LYS A 368 10.26 -5.75 10.06
N PHE A 369 9.19 -6.37 10.56
CA PHE A 369 8.36 -5.78 11.62
C PHE A 369 9.04 -5.84 13.00
N GLU A 370 9.70 -6.95 13.33
CA GLU A 370 10.47 -7.13 14.55
C GLU A 370 11.53 -8.22 14.35
N LYS A 371 12.79 -7.82 14.35
CA LYS A 371 13.90 -8.75 14.09
C LYS A 371 13.97 -9.86 15.12
N GLY A 372 13.92 -11.10 14.66
CA GLY A 372 14.00 -12.29 15.54
C GLY A 372 12.71 -12.62 16.28
N ALA A 373 11.60 -11.91 16.00
CA ALA A 373 10.29 -12.20 16.62
C ALA A 373 9.74 -13.58 16.28
N ALA A 374 10.12 -14.11 15.12
CA ALA A 374 9.66 -15.40 14.64
C ALA A 374 10.82 -16.32 14.23
N ASN A 375 10.57 -17.62 14.27
CA ASN A 375 11.53 -18.65 13.93
C ASN A 375 11.08 -19.41 12.69
N SER A 376 11.80 -19.32 11.58
CA SER A 376 11.59 -20.17 10.41
C SER A 376 12.38 -21.47 10.48
N ASN A 377 11.99 -22.44 9.66
CA ASN A 377 12.64 -23.74 9.63
C ASN A 377 12.87 -24.21 8.20
N THR A 378 14.09 -24.63 7.89
CA THR A 378 14.46 -25.17 6.58
C THR A 378 14.05 -26.64 6.43
N ASN A 379 13.94 -27.36 7.54
CA ASN A 379 13.58 -28.78 7.54
C ASN A 379 12.80 -29.18 8.81
N THR A 380 12.24 -30.39 8.81
CA THR A 380 11.45 -30.94 9.91
C THR A 380 12.23 -31.12 11.22
N ALA A 381 13.55 -31.35 11.17
CA ALA A 381 14.39 -31.52 12.36
C ALA A 381 14.57 -30.19 13.10
N ILE A 382 14.74 -29.09 12.35
CA ILE A 382 14.80 -27.73 12.93
C ILE A 382 13.43 -27.36 13.51
N LEU A 383 12.33 -27.64 12.79
CA LEU A 383 10.98 -27.41 13.30
C LEU A 383 10.77 -28.11 14.64
N LYS A 384 11.19 -29.39 14.76
CA LYS A 384 11.13 -30.15 16.01
C LYS A 384 11.87 -29.43 17.16
N LYS A 385 13.12 -29.02 16.93
CA LYS A 385 13.93 -28.29 17.92
C LYS A 385 13.26 -26.97 18.35
N GLN A 386 12.66 -26.23 17.43
CA GLN A 386 11.95 -24.99 17.73
C GLN A 386 10.68 -25.26 18.56
N LEU A 387 9.93 -26.31 18.27
CA LEU A 387 8.76 -26.69 19.05
C LEU A 387 9.13 -27.14 20.49
N GLU A 388 10.30 -27.72 20.68
CA GLU A 388 10.84 -28.11 22.00
C GLU A 388 11.47 -26.92 22.76
N ASN A 389 11.88 -25.85 22.07
CA ASN A 389 12.50 -24.69 22.67
C ASN A 389 11.47 -23.78 23.37
N PRO A 390 11.52 -23.60 24.71
CA PRO A 390 10.56 -22.76 25.43
C PRO A 390 10.59 -21.28 24.99
N ASN A 391 11.72 -20.79 24.49
CA ASN A 391 11.90 -19.38 24.08
C ASN A 391 11.42 -19.10 22.65
N ALA A 392 11.09 -20.13 21.87
CA ALA A 392 10.55 -19.97 20.51
C ALA A 392 9.03 -19.84 20.57
N HIS A 393 8.51 -18.63 20.80
CA HIS A 393 7.06 -18.40 20.97
C HIS A 393 6.31 -18.34 19.65
N ILE A 394 6.90 -17.74 18.61
CA ILE A 394 6.29 -17.64 17.27
C ILE A 394 7.12 -18.46 16.29
N ILE A 395 6.49 -19.44 15.63
CA ILE A 395 7.15 -20.35 14.69
C ILE A 395 6.42 -20.28 13.34
N ILE A 396 7.15 -19.93 12.28
CA ILE A 396 6.65 -19.93 10.91
C ILE A 396 7.05 -21.25 10.27
N THR A 397 6.10 -21.94 9.66
CA THR A 397 6.34 -23.24 9.02
C THR A 397 5.37 -23.49 7.85
N THR A 398 5.67 -24.47 7.02
CA THR A 398 4.73 -24.90 5.97
C THR A 398 3.82 -26.02 6.48
N ILE A 399 2.62 -26.12 5.88
CA ILE A 399 1.66 -27.18 6.19
C ILE A 399 2.27 -28.58 5.95
N GLN A 400 3.12 -28.71 4.92
CA GLN A 400 3.80 -29.96 4.57
C GLN A 400 4.78 -30.38 5.67
N LYS A 401 5.66 -29.47 6.16
CA LYS A 401 6.63 -29.76 7.23
C LYS A 401 5.92 -30.16 8.51
N LEU A 402 4.85 -29.44 8.86
CA LEU A 402 4.05 -29.72 10.05
C LEU A 402 3.36 -31.10 9.95
N SER A 403 2.77 -31.42 8.80
CA SER A 403 2.16 -32.75 8.53
C SER A 403 3.16 -33.88 8.62
N VAL A 404 4.39 -33.73 8.06
CA VAL A 404 5.45 -34.74 8.15
C VAL A 404 5.89 -34.95 9.60
N LEU A 405 6.02 -33.89 10.38
CA LEU A 405 6.37 -33.98 11.80
C LEU A 405 5.29 -34.75 12.58
N ILE A 406 4.01 -34.45 12.37
CA ILE A 406 2.89 -35.14 13.02
C ILE A 406 2.90 -36.64 12.71
N LYS A 407 3.12 -37.00 11.43
CA LYS A 407 3.19 -38.41 11.01
C LYS A 407 4.37 -39.17 11.67
N LYS A 408 5.52 -38.50 11.84
CA LYS A 408 6.74 -39.11 12.39
C LYS A 408 6.78 -39.13 13.95
N GLN A 409 6.09 -38.21 14.59
CA GLN A 409 6.21 -37.95 16.04
C GLN A 409 4.82 -37.94 16.73
N LYS A 410 4.10 -39.07 16.71
CA LYS A 410 2.70 -39.16 17.21
C LYS A 410 2.50 -38.76 18.67
N ASN A 411 3.54 -38.82 19.53
CA ASN A 411 3.47 -38.56 20.98
C ASN A 411 4.31 -37.33 21.38
N HIS A 412 4.54 -36.37 20.50
CA HIS A 412 5.32 -35.18 20.84
C HIS A 412 4.58 -34.31 21.89
N SER A 413 5.32 -33.79 22.88
CA SER A 413 4.76 -33.03 24.02
C SER A 413 3.99 -31.77 23.57
N VAL A 414 4.38 -31.14 22.45
CA VAL A 414 3.71 -29.96 21.89
C VAL A 414 2.23 -30.16 21.59
N PHE A 415 1.80 -31.38 21.30
CA PHE A 415 0.39 -31.67 21.00
C PHE A 415 -0.55 -31.51 22.21
N ASN A 416 -0.01 -31.44 23.42
CA ASN A 416 -0.77 -31.20 24.65
C ASN A 416 -0.70 -29.72 25.11
N GLN A 417 0.16 -28.89 24.51
CA GLN A 417 0.30 -27.48 24.80
C GLN A 417 -0.88 -26.69 24.22
N HIS A 418 -1.13 -25.49 24.75
CA HIS A 418 -2.13 -24.57 24.22
C HIS A 418 -1.51 -23.72 23.11
N ILE A 419 -1.93 -23.94 21.89
CA ILE A 419 -1.33 -23.39 20.68
C ILE A 419 -2.34 -22.55 19.90
N VAL A 420 -1.91 -21.40 19.44
CA VAL A 420 -2.64 -20.63 18.42
C VAL A 420 -2.06 -20.98 17.05
N ILE A 421 -2.91 -21.40 16.12
CA ILE A 421 -2.52 -21.77 14.75
C ILE A 421 -3.15 -20.75 13.79
N ILE A 422 -2.32 -20.04 13.04
CA ILE A 422 -2.75 -19.05 12.06
C ILE A 422 -2.36 -19.55 10.66
N PHE A 423 -3.34 -19.71 9.78
CA PHE A 423 -3.13 -20.06 8.38
C PHE A 423 -3.19 -18.80 7.50
N ASP A 424 -2.18 -18.58 6.69
CA ASP A 424 -2.23 -17.59 5.61
C ASP A 424 -2.75 -18.22 4.32
N GLU A 425 -3.45 -17.43 3.50
CA GLU A 425 -4.17 -17.85 2.29
C GLU A 425 -4.94 -19.16 2.53
N CYS A 426 -5.71 -19.19 3.61
CA CYS A 426 -6.31 -20.40 4.19
C CYS A 426 -7.28 -21.12 3.25
N HIS A 427 -7.80 -20.49 2.21
CA HIS A 427 -8.63 -21.10 1.18
C HIS A 427 -7.90 -22.24 0.43
N ARG A 428 -6.57 -22.26 0.40
CA ARG A 428 -5.77 -23.31 -0.23
C ARG A 428 -5.55 -24.52 0.67
N SER A 429 -5.38 -24.27 1.97
CA SER A 429 -4.98 -25.31 2.93
C SER A 429 -6.15 -26.02 3.64
N GLN A 430 -7.39 -25.55 3.43
CA GLN A 430 -8.53 -26.00 4.24
C GLN A 430 -9.10 -27.40 3.89
N PHE A 431 -8.84 -27.92 2.71
CA PHE A 431 -9.52 -29.13 2.21
C PHE A 431 -8.66 -30.40 2.19
N GLY A 432 -7.44 -30.35 2.71
CA GLY A 432 -6.50 -31.48 2.59
C GLY A 432 -6.48 -32.40 3.82
N ASP A 433 -5.98 -33.62 3.60
CA ASP A 433 -5.64 -34.56 4.68
C ASP A 433 -4.64 -33.96 5.69
N MET A 434 -3.83 -33.00 5.24
CA MET A 434 -2.86 -32.29 6.07
C MET A 434 -3.54 -31.42 7.12
N HIS A 435 -4.58 -30.67 6.76
CA HIS A 435 -5.37 -29.87 7.71
C HIS A 435 -6.03 -30.78 8.75
N THR A 436 -6.66 -31.86 8.30
CA THR A 436 -7.28 -32.87 9.19
C THR A 436 -6.26 -33.53 10.12
N ALA A 437 -5.04 -33.81 9.63
CA ALA A 437 -3.98 -34.37 10.47
C ALA A 437 -3.54 -33.41 11.58
N ILE A 438 -3.45 -32.10 11.26
CA ILE A 438 -3.08 -31.05 12.23
C ILE A 438 -4.16 -30.94 13.32
N THR A 439 -5.43 -30.79 12.94
CA THR A 439 -6.54 -30.61 13.89
C THR A 439 -6.78 -31.85 14.76
N LYS A 440 -6.42 -33.05 14.29
CA LYS A 440 -6.48 -34.28 15.09
C LYS A 440 -5.28 -34.44 16.02
N ALA A 441 -4.11 -33.90 15.70
CA ALA A 441 -2.89 -34.08 16.50
C ALA A 441 -2.87 -33.18 17.73
N PHE A 442 -3.21 -31.91 17.57
CA PHE A 442 -3.23 -30.93 18.65
C PHE A 442 -4.50 -31.03 19.48
N LYS A 443 -4.39 -31.07 20.81
CA LYS A 443 -5.54 -31.20 21.72
C LYS A 443 -6.10 -29.88 22.21
N LYS A 444 -5.25 -28.87 22.37
CA LYS A 444 -5.61 -27.54 22.85
C LYS A 444 -5.13 -26.51 21.85
N TYR A 445 -5.99 -26.12 20.93
CA TYR A 445 -5.63 -25.13 19.91
C TYR A 445 -6.78 -24.15 19.62
N ASN A 446 -6.40 -22.97 19.19
CA ASN A 446 -7.28 -22.02 18.51
C ASN A 446 -6.81 -21.89 17.07
N LEU A 447 -7.72 -22.01 16.11
CA LEU A 447 -7.41 -22.07 14.69
C LEU A 447 -7.97 -20.87 13.97
N PHE A 448 -7.10 -20.08 13.34
CA PHE A 448 -7.51 -18.89 12.59
C PHE A 448 -7.01 -18.94 11.15
N GLY A 449 -7.89 -18.48 10.22
CA GLY A 449 -7.55 -18.36 8.80
C GLY A 449 -7.54 -16.91 8.33
N PHE A 450 -6.53 -16.54 7.55
CA PHE A 450 -6.49 -15.28 6.79
C PHE A 450 -6.65 -15.58 5.31
N THR A 451 -7.54 -14.86 4.62
CA THR A 451 -7.72 -15.01 3.18
C THR A 451 -8.28 -13.75 2.54
N GLY A 452 -7.89 -13.50 1.28
CA GLY A 452 -8.51 -12.45 0.44
C GLY A 452 -9.75 -12.93 -0.32
N THR A 453 -9.88 -14.24 -0.46
CA THR A 453 -10.90 -14.90 -1.29
C THR A 453 -11.44 -16.17 -0.60
N PRO A 454 -12.38 -16.04 0.36
CA PRO A 454 -12.96 -17.17 1.07
C PRO A 454 -13.68 -18.15 0.13
N ILE A 455 -13.75 -19.41 0.51
CA ILE A 455 -14.58 -20.39 -0.18
C ILE A 455 -15.96 -20.42 0.45
N PHE A 456 -16.96 -20.15 -0.37
CA PHE A 456 -18.38 -20.24 -0.07
C PHE A 456 -18.98 -21.49 -0.72
N ALA A 457 -20.22 -21.85 -0.39
CA ALA A 457 -20.90 -22.98 -1.03
C ALA A 457 -20.99 -22.85 -2.57
N LYS A 458 -21.01 -21.60 -3.07
CA LYS A 458 -21.17 -21.28 -4.50
C LYS A 458 -19.91 -21.48 -5.34
N ASN A 459 -18.74 -21.44 -4.73
CA ASN A 459 -17.42 -21.58 -5.37
C ASN A 459 -16.59 -22.73 -4.77
N SER A 460 -17.27 -23.68 -4.07
CA SER A 460 -16.64 -24.88 -3.54
C SER A 460 -16.53 -25.97 -4.62
N SER A 461 -15.44 -26.73 -4.61
CA SER A 461 -15.23 -27.85 -5.51
C SER A 461 -16.21 -28.98 -5.25
N SER A 462 -16.69 -29.64 -6.32
CA SER A 462 -17.55 -30.84 -6.24
C SER A 462 -16.84 -32.04 -5.56
N ASN A 463 -15.50 -32.06 -5.64
CA ASN A 463 -14.67 -33.15 -5.08
C ASN A 463 -14.28 -32.95 -3.61
N SER A 464 -14.67 -31.83 -2.97
CA SER A 464 -14.33 -31.57 -1.57
C SER A 464 -15.14 -32.44 -0.63
N ARG A 465 -14.58 -32.80 0.52
CA ARG A 465 -15.29 -33.49 1.61
C ARG A 465 -16.46 -32.64 2.08
N ALA A 466 -17.61 -33.29 2.32
CA ALA A 466 -18.88 -32.62 2.66
C ALA A 466 -18.79 -31.75 3.93
N ASP A 467 -17.92 -32.11 4.87
CA ASP A 467 -17.70 -31.46 6.16
C ASP A 467 -16.67 -30.31 6.13
N LEU A 468 -15.95 -30.10 5.00
CA LEU A 468 -14.90 -29.10 4.84
C LEU A 468 -15.02 -28.32 3.52
N LYS A 469 -16.24 -28.13 3.02
CA LYS A 469 -16.47 -27.48 1.72
C LYS A 469 -16.28 -25.96 1.72
N THR A 470 -16.45 -25.31 2.85
CA THR A 470 -16.37 -23.84 2.94
C THR A 470 -15.35 -23.40 3.97
N THR A 471 -14.89 -22.15 3.85
CA THR A 471 -13.96 -21.57 4.82
C THR A 471 -14.57 -21.52 6.24
N ALA A 472 -15.89 -21.27 6.34
CA ALA A 472 -16.58 -21.28 7.62
C ALA A 472 -16.63 -22.68 8.26
N GLN A 473 -16.78 -23.75 7.47
CA GLN A 473 -16.73 -25.12 7.97
C GLN A 473 -15.34 -25.54 8.46
N ALA A 474 -14.28 -24.99 7.87
CA ALA A 474 -12.90 -25.33 8.21
C ALA A 474 -12.36 -24.52 9.41
N PHE A 475 -12.74 -23.25 9.55
CA PHE A 475 -12.17 -22.31 10.51
C PHE A 475 -13.16 -21.75 11.53
N GLY A 476 -14.46 -21.86 11.30
CA GLY A 476 -15.50 -21.28 12.16
C GLY A 476 -16.01 -19.92 11.65
N ASP A 477 -16.41 -19.06 12.58
CA ASP A 477 -17.04 -17.78 12.27
C ASP A 477 -16.15 -16.81 11.51
N LYS A 478 -16.78 -16.01 10.63
CA LYS A 478 -16.15 -14.86 10.01
C LYS A 478 -16.00 -13.72 11.05
N LEU A 479 -14.77 -13.49 11.50
CA LEU A 479 -14.51 -12.51 12.54
C LEU A 479 -14.46 -11.07 12.02
N HIS A 480 -13.91 -10.84 10.83
CA HIS A 480 -13.90 -9.54 10.19
C HIS A 480 -13.88 -9.64 8.66
N THR A 481 -14.39 -8.59 8.00
CA THR A 481 -14.40 -8.47 6.54
C THR A 481 -13.83 -7.12 6.13
N TYR A 482 -12.91 -7.13 5.16
CA TYR A 482 -12.41 -5.96 4.45
C TYR A 482 -12.21 -6.33 2.99
N THR A 483 -13.19 -5.99 2.16
CA THR A 483 -13.28 -6.43 0.76
C THR A 483 -12.38 -5.59 -0.15
N ILE A 484 -12.32 -5.97 -1.43
CA ILE A 484 -11.65 -5.16 -2.46
C ILE A 484 -12.33 -3.79 -2.63
N VAL A 485 -13.64 -3.72 -2.40
CA VAL A 485 -14.42 -2.48 -2.48
C VAL A 485 -14.03 -1.53 -1.37
N ASP A 486 -13.96 -2.02 -0.12
CA ASP A 486 -13.49 -1.24 1.03
C ASP A 486 -12.08 -0.69 0.76
N ALA A 487 -11.19 -1.55 0.29
CA ALA A 487 -9.79 -1.21 0.07
C ALA A 487 -9.59 -0.15 -1.04
N ILE A 488 -10.40 -0.16 -2.09
CA ILE A 488 -10.37 0.85 -3.16
C ILE A 488 -11.02 2.16 -2.68
N THR A 489 -12.13 2.06 -1.96
CA THR A 489 -12.83 3.22 -1.38
C THR A 489 -11.92 3.99 -0.41
N ASP A 490 -11.20 3.26 0.43
CA ASP A 490 -10.22 3.81 1.36
C ASP A 490 -8.91 4.26 0.68
N LYS A 491 -8.78 4.02 -0.62
CA LYS A 491 -7.54 4.26 -1.39
C LYS A 491 -6.33 3.49 -0.84
N ASN A 492 -6.54 2.28 -0.33
CA ASN A 492 -5.49 1.37 0.14
C ASN A 492 -4.94 0.50 -0.97
N VAL A 493 -5.72 0.28 -2.03
CA VAL A 493 -5.33 -0.32 -3.29
C VAL A 493 -5.95 0.45 -4.46
N LEU A 494 -5.44 0.23 -5.67
CA LEU A 494 -5.92 0.89 -6.87
C LEU A 494 -7.08 0.12 -7.51
N PRO A 495 -8.01 0.78 -8.22
CA PRO A 495 -9.00 0.11 -9.06
C PRO A 495 -8.34 -0.58 -10.27
N PHE A 496 -9.10 -1.38 -11.00
CA PHE A 496 -8.64 -2.03 -12.22
C PHE A 496 -9.22 -1.33 -13.46
N ARG A 497 -8.38 -1.24 -14.49
CA ARG A 497 -8.80 -1.03 -15.87
C ARG A 497 -8.64 -2.35 -16.63
N ILE A 498 -9.66 -2.77 -17.37
CA ILE A 498 -9.64 -4.03 -18.11
C ILE A 498 -9.99 -3.77 -19.56
N ASP A 499 -9.10 -4.21 -20.46
CA ASP A 499 -9.34 -4.24 -21.91
C ASP A 499 -9.59 -5.70 -22.30
N TYR A 500 -10.70 -5.96 -22.98
CA TYR A 500 -11.02 -7.27 -23.56
C TYR A 500 -10.78 -7.23 -25.06
N ILE A 501 -9.79 -7.98 -25.54
CA ILE A 501 -9.40 -8.00 -26.94
C ILE A 501 -9.86 -9.32 -27.56
N SER A 502 -10.76 -9.25 -28.53
CA SER A 502 -11.18 -10.42 -29.30
C SER A 502 -10.05 -10.85 -30.25
N THR A 503 -9.54 -12.06 -30.04
CA THR A 503 -8.48 -12.66 -30.88
C THR A 503 -9.02 -13.76 -31.79
N MET A 504 -10.30 -14.10 -31.67
CA MET A 504 -11.00 -15.10 -32.46
C MET A 504 -12.45 -14.64 -32.74
N ARG A 505 -12.98 -14.97 -33.90
CA ARG A 505 -14.43 -14.85 -34.19
C ARG A 505 -15.04 -16.22 -33.94
N GLU A 506 -16.02 -16.30 -33.05
CA GLU A 506 -16.80 -17.50 -32.78
C GLU A 506 -18.06 -17.46 -33.66
N GLU A 507 -18.37 -18.55 -34.35
CA GLU A 507 -19.66 -18.73 -35.01
C GLU A 507 -20.70 -19.27 -34.03
N GLU A 508 -21.82 -18.61 -33.90
CA GLU A 508 -22.85 -18.85 -32.84
C GLU A 508 -23.57 -20.21 -32.92
N ASN A 509 -23.23 -21.14 -33.84
CA ASN A 509 -24.03 -22.36 -34.13
C ASN A 509 -23.33 -23.72 -33.97
N ILE A 510 -22.29 -23.87 -33.16
CA ILE A 510 -21.64 -25.18 -32.96
C ILE A 510 -22.33 -25.93 -31.83
N LYS A 511 -23.02 -27.03 -32.16
CA LYS A 511 -23.84 -27.85 -31.22
C LYS A 511 -23.09 -28.96 -30.47
N ASP A 512 -21.82 -29.23 -30.76
CA ASP A 512 -21.05 -30.34 -30.17
C ASP A 512 -19.89 -29.83 -29.32
N GLU A 513 -20.04 -29.87 -28.00
CA GLU A 513 -19.06 -29.34 -27.03
C GLU A 513 -17.68 -30.00 -27.13
N LYS A 514 -17.60 -31.29 -27.47
CA LYS A 514 -16.30 -31.99 -27.59
C LYS A 514 -15.53 -31.58 -28.84
N VAL A 515 -16.19 -31.47 -29.96
CA VAL A 515 -15.58 -30.99 -31.22
C VAL A 515 -15.20 -29.52 -31.09
N TRP A 516 -16.06 -28.72 -30.45
CA TRP A 516 -15.81 -27.30 -30.19
C TRP A 516 -14.56 -27.10 -29.28
N ASN A 517 -14.38 -27.91 -28.23
CA ASN A 517 -13.20 -27.81 -27.34
C ASN A 517 -11.89 -28.15 -28.04
N ILE A 518 -11.85 -29.17 -28.90
CA ILE A 518 -10.65 -29.55 -29.65
C ILE A 518 -10.25 -28.51 -30.68
N ASP A 519 -11.22 -27.95 -31.42
CA ASP A 519 -10.96 -26.89 -32.39
C ASP A 519 -10.59 -25.57 -31.74
N ARG A 520 -11.16 -25.27 -30.57
CA ARG A 520 -10.83 -24.10 -29.76
C ARG A 520 -9.38 -24.17 -29.23
N GLU A 521 -8.94 -25.31 -28.76
CA GLU A 521 -7.55 -25.48 -28.28
C GLU A 521 -6.54 -25.31 -29.42
N LYS A 522 -6.83 -25.85 -30.61
CA LYS A 522 -5.98 -25.65 -31.80
C LYS A 522 -5.97 -24.18 -32.22
N ALA A 523 -7.11 -23.51 -32.22
CA ALA A 523 -7.22 -22.09 -32.56
C ALA A 523 -6.47 -21.19 -31.55
N LEU A 524 -6.49 -21.53 -30.27
CA LEU A 524 -5.73 -20.81 -29.24
C LEU A 524 -4.20 -20.93 -29.43
N LYS A 525 -3.71 -22.05 -29.97
CA LYS A 525 -2.29 -22.29 -30.28
C LYS A 525 -1.89 -21.90 -31.72
N ASP A 526 -2.79 -21.32 -32.50
CA ASP A 526 -2.50 -20.92 -33.88
C ASP A 526 -1.32 -19.93 -33.94
N PRO A 527 -0.28 -20.21 -34.74
CA PRO A 527 0.91 -19.37 -34.82
C PRO A 527 0.64 -17.93 -35.23
N LYS A 528 -0.37 -17.69 -36.06
CA LYS A 528 -0.75 -16.33 -36.49
C LYS A 528 -1.40 -15.56 -35.36
N ARG A 529 -2.29 -16.20 -34.57
CA ARG A 529 -2.88 -15.61 -33.36
C ARG A 529 -1.80 -15.23 -32.35
N ILE A 530 -0.88 -16.14 -32.07
CA ILE A 530 0.26 -15.91 -31.15
C ILE A 530 1.14 -14.77 -31.63
N SER A 531 1.50 -14.76 -32.91
CA SER A 531 2.31 -13.68 -33.49
C SER A 531 1.59 -12.33 -33.41
N ASN A 532 0.28 -12.26 -33.66
CA ASN A 532 -0.51 -11.05 -33.54
C ASN A 532 -0.57 -10.55 -32.07
N ILE A 533 -0.74 -11.43 -31.10
CA ILE A 533 -0.73 -11.07 -29.66
C ILE A 533 0.64 -10.52 -29.24
N VAL A 534 1.73 -11.18 -29.64
CA VAL A 534 3.09 -10.71 -29.36
C VAL A 534 3.34 -9.35 -30.00
N THR A 535 2.90 -9.14 -31.24
CA THR A 535 2.99 -7.86 -31.92
C THR A 535 2.20 -6.78 -31.18
N TYR A 536 0.95 -7.06 -30.77
CA TYR A 536 0.13 -6.14 -30.00
C TYR A 536 0.79 -5.77 -28.67
N ILE A 537 1.28 -6.75 -27.89
CA ILE A 537 1.98 -6.50 -26.63
C ILE A 537 3.19 -5.60 -26.85
N ARG A 538 4.00 -5.89 -27.86
CA ARG A 538 5.23 -5.12 -28.16
C ARG A 538 4.92 -3.68 -28.58
N GLU A 539 3.93 -3.47 -29.44
CA GLU A 539 3.55 -2.14 -29.94
C GLU A 539 2.89 -1.26 -28.88
N HIS A 540 2.10 -1.86 -27.98
CA HIS A 540 1.38 -1.15 -26.92
C HIS A 540 2.10 -1.21 -25.57
N PHE A 541 3.30 -1.82 -25.50
CA PHE A 541 4.00 -2.02 -24.24
C PHE A 541 4.27 -0.71 -23.50
N ASP A 542 4.83 0.26 -24.20
CA ASP A 542 5.23 1.55 -23.63
C ASP A 542 3.99 2.33 -23.14
N GLN A 543 2.90 2.32 -23.88
CA GLN A 543 1.63 2.91 -23.54
C GLN A 543 1.03 2.24 -22.28
N LYS A 544 0.85 0.91 -22.31
CA LYS A 544 0.15 0.17 -21.23
C LYS A 544 0.97 0.13 -19.93
N THR A 545 2.29 0.13 -20.02
CA THR A 545 3.19 0.16 -18.85
C THR A 545 3.65 1.57 -18.49
N LYS A 546 3.17 2.62 -19.18
CA LYS A 546 3.56 4.02 -18.98
C LYS A 546 5.08 4.24 -19.06
N ARG A 547 5.77 3.63 -20.02
CA ARG A 547 7.24 3.66 -20.12
C ARG A 547 7.78 5.07 -20.37
N ASN A 548 6.97 5.97 -20.88
CA ASN A 548 7.28 7.39 -21.07
C ASN A 548 7.17 8.21 -19.77
N SER A 549 6.76 7.60 -18.67
CA SER A 549 6.65 8.25 -17.37
C SER A 549 7.84 7.86 -16.49
N PHE A 550 8.49 8.87 -15.89
CA PHE A 550 9.66 8.66 -15.04
C PHE A 550 9.36 8.91 -13.59
N TYR A 551 9.93 8.07 -12.70
CA TYR A 551 9.85 8.24 -11.26
C TYR A 551 11.14 7.75 -10.59
N GLN A 552 11.33 8.11 -9.34
CA GLN A 552 12.47 7.68 -8.55
C GLN A 552 12.04 6.56 -7.59
N LEU A 553 12.79 5.46 -7.59
CA LEU A 553 12.63 4.37 -6.62
C LEU A 553 13.97 4.16 -5.93
N LYS A 554 14.03 4.41 -4.62
CA LYS A 554 15.29 4.51 -3.87
C LYS A 554 16.20 5.54 -4.57
N ASP A 555 17.41 5.19 -4.93
CA ASP A 555 18.40 6.07 -5.58
C ASP A 555 18.41 5.95 -7.11
N ARG A 556 17.44 5.23 -7.71
CA ARG A 556 17.39 4.99 -9.16
C ARG A 556 16.20 5.70 -9.82
N ARG A 557 16.49 6.40 -10.92
CA ARG A 557 15.45 6.90 -11.84
C ARG A 557 14.99 5.74 -12.72
N LEU A 558 13.69 5.47 -12.72
CA LEU A 558 13.07 4.40 -13.48
C LEU A 558 12.07 4.96 -14.49
N ALA A 559 11.96 4.28 -15.64
CA ALA A 559 10.98 4.57 -16.70
C ALA A 559 9.88 3.53 -16.68
N GLY A 560 8.63 3.96 -16.50
CA GLY A 560 7.44 3.12 -16.52
C GLY A 560 7.45 1.98 -15.52
N PHE A 561 6.50 1.10 -15.70
CA PHE A 561 6.25 -0.05 -14.84
C PHE A 561 6.58 -1.35 -15.58
N ASN A 562 6.62 -2.46 -14.86
CA ASN A 562 6.75 -3.78 -15.45
C ASN A 562 5.41 -4.52 -15.56
N SER A 563 5.46 -5.68 -16.21
CA SER A 563 4.28 -6.47 -16.49
C SER A 563 4.50 -7.97 -16.30
N ILE A 564 3.39 -8.69 -16.09
CA ILE A 564 3.32 -10.16 -16.17
C ILE A 564 2.46 -10.55 -17.37
N PHE A 565 2.84 -11.63 -18.05
CA PHE A 565 2.02 -12.30 -19.05
C PHE A 565 1.62 -13.69 -18.55
N ALA A 566 0.36 -13.85 -18.22
CA ALA A 566 -0.22 -15.11 -17.77
C ALA A 566 -0.71 -15.91 -18.97
N VAL A 567 -0.17 -17.10 -19.15
CA VAL A 567 -0.50 -18.01 -20.26
C VAL A 567 -1.06 -19.35 -19.76
N SER A 568 -1.77 -20.07 -20.65
CA SER A 568 -2.57 -21.23 -20.26
C SER A 568 -1.77 -22.44 -19.82
N SER A 569 -0.61 -22.70 -20.45
CA SER A 569 0.20 -23.90 -20.19
C SER A 569 1.68 -23.65 -20.43
N ILE A 570 2.52 -24.62 -20.03
CA ILE A 570 3.96 -24.59 -20.26
C ILE A 570 4.27 -24.59 -21.77
N ASP A 571 3.56 -25.38 -22.57
CA ASP A 571 3.75 -25.42 -24.03
C ASP A 571 3.43 -24.07 -24.68
N VAL A 572 2.35 -23.42 -24.23
CA VAL A 572 2.00 -22.08 -24.70
C VAL A 572 3.03 -21.04 -24.26
N ALA A 573 3.61 -21.18 -23.04
CA ALA A 573 4.69 -20.32 -22.58
C ALA A 573 5.94 -20.43 -23.47
N LYS A 574 6.31 -21.66 -23.88
CA LYS A 574 7.42 -21.90 -24.79
C LYS A 574 7.20 -21.22 -26.15
N ILE A 575 5.98 -21.35 -26.73
CA ILE A 575 5.64 -20.76 -28.02
C ILE A 575 5.71 -19.24 -27.94
N TYR A 576 5.11 -18.61 -26.91
CA TYR A 576 5.16 -17.17 -26.73
C TYR A 576 6.58 -16.66 -26.49
N TYR A 577 7.37 -17.32 -25.65
CA TYR A 577 8.75 -16.91 -25.39
C TYR A 577 9.59 -16.93 -26.69
N THR A 578 9.45 -17.98 -27.48
CA THR A 578 10.15 -18.11 -28.77
C THR A 578 9.73 -17.02 -29.76
N GLU A 579 8.41 -16.74 -29.86
CA GLU A 579 7.92 -15.69 -30.77
C GLU A 579 8.37 -14.30 -30.32
N PHE A 580 8.39 -14.01 -29.02
CA PHE A 580 8.96 -12.77 -28.48
C PHE A 580 10.43 -12.62 -28.85
N GLN A 581 11.26 -13.65 -28.63
CA GLN A 581 12.69 -13.62 -28.98
C GLN A 581 12.89 -13.35 -30.48
N LYS A 582 12.10 -13.99 -31.35
CA LYS A 582 12.10 -13.78 -32.80
C LYS A 582 11.76 -12.33 -33.18
N GLN A 583 10.70 -11.76 -32.61
CA GLN A 583 10.26 -10.41 -32.95
C GLN A 583 11.15 -9.31 -32.36
N ILE A 584 11.87 -9.59 -31.27
CA ILE A 584 12.76 -8.62 -30.62
C ILE A 584 14.16 -8.63 -31.23
N ALA A 585 14.63 -9.75 -31.76
CA ALA A 585 16.00 -9.90 -32.28
C ALA A 585 16.38 -8.86 -33.33
N GLY A 586 15.42 -8.32 -34.09
CA GLY A 586 15.65 -7.30 -35.12
C GLY A 586 15.58 -5.84 -34.62
N LEU A 587 15.28 -5.61 -33.32
CA LEU A 587 15.12 -4.28 -32.79
C LEU A 587 16.43 -3.72 -32.23
N PRO A 588 16.62 -2.37 -32.26
CA PRO A 588 17.70 -1.72 -31.52
C PRO A 588 17.71 -2.10 -30.04
N SER A 589 18.88 -2.18 -29.41
CA SER A 589 19.06 -2.66 -28.04
C SER A 589 18.28 -1.85 -26.99
N ASP A 590 18.07 -0.56 -27.22
CA ASP A 590 17.29 0.36 -26.37
C ASP A 590 15.77 0.11 -26.47
N LYS A 591 15.30 -0.49 -27.56
CA LYS A 591 13.90 -0.88 -27.78
C LYS A 591 13.60 -2.35 -27.45
N GLN A 592 14.61 -3.14 -27.12
CA GLN A 592 14.43 -4.52 -26.73
C GLN A 592 13.87 -4.64 -25.31
N LEU A 593 12.80 -5.43 -25.16
CA LEU A 593 12.24 -5.73 -23.84
C LEU A 593 13.11 -6.80 -23.13
N LYS A 594 13.34 -6.59 -21.85
CA LYS A 594 13.97 -7.60 -20.99
C LYS A 594 12.90 -8.59 -20.55
N ILE A 595 12.87 -9.75 -21.19
CA ILE A 595 11.88 -10.80 -20.99
C ILE A 595 12.50 -11.96 -20.22
N ALA A 596 11.77 -12.45 -19.21
CA ALA A 596 12.10 -13.68 -18.51
C ALA A 596 10.88 -14.60 -18.48
N THR A 597 11.12 -15.91 -18.32
CA THR A 597 10.04 -16.89 -18.11
C THR A 597 10.40 -17.81 -16.95
N ILE A 598 9.38 -18.19 -16.20
CA ILE A 598 9.54 -19.14 -15.12
C ILE A 598 8.27 -19.97 -14.97
N TYR A 599 8.44 -21.27 -14.84
CA TYR A 599 7.38 -22.24 -14.57
C TYR A 599 7.97 -23.48 -13.85
N SER A 600 7.12 -24.24 -13.18
CA SER A 600 7.44 -25.52 -12.57
C SER A 600 6.38 -26.56 -12.94
N PHE A 601 6.52 -27.81 -12.44
CA PHE A 601 5.64 -28.92 -12.80
C PHE A 601 4.15 -28.63 -12.51
N SER A 602 3.29 -29.16 -13.40
CA SER A 602 1.83 -29.29 -13.34
C SER A 602 0.99 -28.01 -13.39
N ALA A 603 0.95 -27.35 -14.52
CA ALA A 603 -0.02 -26.29 -14.75
C ALA A 603 -0.51 -26.30 -16.19
N ASN A 604 -1.21 -27.34 -16.59
CA ASN A 604 -1.95 -27.34 -17.84
C ASN A 604 -3.43 -27.10 -17.55
N GLU A 605 -4.10 -26.29 -18.35
CA GLU A 605 -5.56 -26.20 -18.35
C GLU A 605 -6.13 -27.50 -18.89
N GLU A 606 -6.54 -28.42 -18.02
CA GLU A 606 -7.15 -29.68 -18.44
C GLU A 606 -8.67 -29.70 -18.33
N ASP A 607 -9.32 -28.73 -17.65
CA ASP A 607 -10.77 -28.82 -17.45
C ASP A 607 -11.49 -27.45 -17.39
N PRO A 608 -12.60 -27.23 -18.14
CA PRO A 608 -13.47 -26.07 -17.99
C PRO A 608 -14.24 -26.01 -16.66
N GLU A 609 -14.26 -27.10 -15.86
CA GLU A 609 -14.92 -27.18 -14.56
C GLU A 609 -14.01 -26.88 -13.36
N ILE A 610 -12.80 -26.32 -13.58
CA ILE A 610 -11.90 -25.96 -12.51
C ILE A 610 -12.58 -24.94 -11.57
N ASP A 611 -12.47 -25.19 -10.27
CA ASP A 611 -13.08 -24.44 -9.15
C ASP A 611 -12.54 -23.00 -8.95
N GLY A 612 -11.73 -22.49 -9.89
CA GLY A 612 -11.15 -21.17 -9.87
C GLY A 612 -9.92 -21.02 -8.97
N ILE A 613 -9.46 -22.10 -8.35
CA ILE A 613 -8.18 -22.14 -7.62
C ILE A 613 -7.07 -22.41 -8.63
N LEU A 614 -6.06 -21.53 -8.68
CA LEU A 614 -4.88 -21.78 -9.51
C LEU A 614 -4.07 -22.92 -8.90
N ASP A 615 -3.75 -23.93 -9.70
CA ASP A 615 -2.93 -25.07 -9.30
C ASP A 615 -1.57 -24.64 -8.76
N ASP A 616 -1.12 -25.35 -7.73
CA ASP A 616 0.15 -25.08 -7.08
C ASP A 616 1.33 -25.54 -7.91
N GLU A 617 2.08 -24.60 -8.41
CA GLU A 617 3.41 -24.87 -8.94
C GLU A 617 4.42 -24.98 -7.79
N ASN A 618 5.16 -26.08 -7.73
CA ASN A 618 6.23 -26.26 -6.75
C ASN A 618 7.55 -25.66 -7.27
N PRO A 619 8.02 -24.52 -6.73
CA PRO A 619 9.23 -23.86 -7.21
C PRO A 619 10.53 -24.64 -6.96
N GLU A 620 10.48 -25.79 -6.29
CA GLU A 620 11.63 -26.63 -5.98
C GLU A 620 11.72 -27.90 -6.84
N ASP A 621 10.67 -28.25 -7.57
CA ASP A 621 10.61 -29.55 -8.25
C ASP A 621 10.52 -29.45 -9.79
N THR A 622 11.67 -29.13 -10.39
CA THR A 622 11.81 -29.22 -11.85
C THR A 622 11.97 -30.67 -12.33
N ARG A 623 12.12 -31.68 -11.43
CA ARG A 623 12.38 -33.09 -11.78
C ARG A 623 11.19 -33.79 -12.40
N LYS A 624 9.96 -33.26 -12.13
CA LYS A 624 8.72 -33.81 -12.70
C LYS A 624 8.34 -33.17 -14.04
N LEU A 625 9.08 -32.16 -14.49
CA LEU A 625 8.94 -31.65 -15.85
C LEU A 625 9.33 -32.71 -16.86
N ASP A 626 8.61 -32.80 -17.96
CA ASP A 626 9.07 -33.55 -19.11
C ASP A 626 10.41 -33.01 -19.64
N GLN A 627 11.18 -33.85 -20.30
CA GLN A 627 12.54 -33.49 -20.73
C GLN A 627 12.56 -32.25 -21.63
N SER A 628 11.61 -32.15 -22.56
CA SER A 628 11.50 -31.00 -23.49
C SER A 628 11.23 -29.68 -22.75
N SER A 629 10.34 -29.68 -21.75
CA SER A 629 10.04 -28.52 -20.94
C SER A 629 11.19 -28.08 -20.05
N ARG A 630 11.95 -29.04 -19.53
CA ARG A 630 13.15 -28.78 -18.76
C ARG A 630 14.29 -28.20 -19.63
N ASP A 631 14.55 -28.77 -20.79
CA ASP A 631 15.60 -28.33 -21.70
C ASP A 631 15.28 -26.89 -22.21
N PHE A 632 14.01 -26.61 -22.48
CA PHE A 632 13.59 -25.26 -22.85
C PHE A 632 13.77 -24.25 -21.70
N LEU A 633 13.38 -24.64 -20.47
CA LEU A 633 13.56 -23.79 -19.30
C LEU A 633 15.04 -23.51 -19.04
N GLU A 634 15.89 -24.54 -19.20
CA GLU A 634 17.34 -24.38 -19.11
C GLU A 634 17.88 -23.38 -20.15
N ALA A 635 17.43 -23.46 -21.40
CA ALA A 635 17.81 -22.49 -22.43
C ALA A 635 17.37 -21.07 -22.08
N ALA A 636 16.14 -20.89 -21.59
CA ALA A 636 15.63 -19.58 -21.15
C ALA A 636 16.40 -19.02 -19.93
N ILE A 637 16.82 -19.90 -19.00
CA ILE A 637 17.67 -19.51 -17.88
C ILE A 637 19.07 -19.09 -18.38
N GLN A 638 19.61 -19.74 -19.40
CA GLN A 638 20.91 -19.34 -19.98
C GLN A 638 20.82 -17.97 -20.68
N ASP A 639 19.70 -17.65 -21.34
CA ASP A 639 19.47 -16.30 -21.87
C ASP A 639 19.40 -15.26 -20.73
N TYR A 640 18.71 -15.59 -19.64
CA TYR A 640 18.66 -14.77 -18.45
C TYR A 640 20.06 -14.57 -17.83
N ASN A 641 20.85 -15.65 -17.71
CA ASN A 641 22.23 -15.59 -17.22
C ASN A 641 23.10 -14.64 -18.06
N LYS A 642 22.97 -14.67 -19.40
CA LYS A 642 23.65 -13.72 -20.30
C LYS A 642 23.21 -12.29 -20.04
N MET A 643 21.89 -12.05 -19.89
CA MET A 643 21.31 -10.73 -19.67
C MET A 643 21.80 -10.08 -18.38
N PHE A 644 21.90 -10.85 -17.30
CA PHE A 644 22.19 -10.35 -15.96
C PHE A 644 23.55 -10.78 -15.38
N LYS A 645 24.37 -11.47 -16.16
CA LYS A 645 25.70 -11.99 -15.76
C LYS A 645 25.61 -12.92 -14.54
N MET A 646 24.67 -13.84 -14.56
CA MET A 646 24.41 -14.82 -13.50
C MET A 646 24.83 -16.23 -13.94
N ASN A 647 24.68 -17.23 -13.03
CA ASN A 647 25.00 -18.63 -13.30
C ASN A 647 23.97 -19.56 -12.63
N PHE A 648 22.72 -19.48 -13.08
CA PHE A 648 21.63 -20.34 -12.65
C PHE A 648 21.42 -21.49 -13.64
N ASP A 649 20.79 -22.56 -13.17
CA ASP A 649 20.35 -23.69 -13.98
C ASP A 649 19.09 -24.35 -13.36
N THR A 650 18.59 -25.40 -14.00
CA THR A 650 17.39 -26.13 -13.58
C THR A 650 17.60 -27.09 -12.41
N SER A 651 18.80 -27.17 -11.81
CA SER A 651 19.01 -27.93 -10.58
C SER A 651 18.27 -27.32 -9.41
N SER A 652 17.77 -28.11 -8.46
CA SER A 652 16.86 -27.68 -7.39
C SER A 652 17.33 -26.43 -6.64
N ASP A 653 18.59 -26.40 -6.21
CA ASP A 653 19.13 -25.28 -5.41
C ASP A 653 19.35 -24.01 -6.24
N LYS A 654 19.84 -24.16 -7.48
CA LYS A 654 20.06 -23.04 -8.38
C LYS A 654 18.75 -22.51 -8.98
N PHE A 655 17.76 -23.37 -9.21
CA PHE A 655 16.44 -22.94 -9.64
C PHE A 655 15.71 -22.12 -8.55
N GLN A 656 15.85 -22.53 -7.29
CA GLN A 656 15.33 -21.73 -6.18
C GLN A 656 16.03 -20.37 -6.08
N SER A 657 17.34 -20.31 -6.33
CA SER A 657 18.10 -19.07 -6.40
C SER A 657 17.67 -18.20 -7.59
N TYR A 658 17.40 -18.82 -8.74
CA TYR A 658 16.83 -18.17 -9.93
C TYR A 658 15.47 -17.54 -9.63
N TYR A 659 14.56 -18.29 -8.98
CA TYR A 659 13.25 -17.78 -8.55
C TYR A 659 13.37 -16.52 -7.68
N LYS A 660 14.27 -16.55 -6.70
CA LYS A 660 14.54 -15.41 -5.80
C LYS A 660 15.09 -14.21 -6.57
N ASP A 661 16.04 -14.42 -7.46
CA ASP A 661 16.65 -13.34 -8.26
C ASP A 661 15.63 -12.72 -9.23
N VAL A 662 14.83 -13.53 -9.93
CA VAL A 662 13.72 -13.04 -10.78
C VAL A 662 12.74 -12.19 -9.96
N SER A 663 12.34 -12.68 -8.76
CA SER A 663 11.44 -11.96 -7.86
C SER A 663 11.99 -10.57 -7.48
N GLU A 664 13.27 -10.49 -7.07
CA GLU A 664 13.91 -9.24 -6.70
C GLU A 664 14.07 -8.29 -7.91
N ARG A 665 14.43 -8.81 -9.09
CA ARG A 665 14.57 -7.97 -10.30
C ARG A 665 13.24 -7.43 -10.80
N VAL A 666 12.14 -8.19 -10.68
CA VAL A 666 10.80 -7.68 -10.97
C VAL A 666 10.45 -6.56 -9.99
N LYS A 667 10.67 -6.75 -8.68
CA LYS A 667 10.43 -5.70 -7.66
C LYS A 667 11.26 -4.43 -7.89
N ASN A 668 12.47 -4.60 -8.41
CA ASN A 668 13.40 -3.51 -8.71
C ASN A 668 13.23 -2.92 -10.11
N ARG A 669 12.21 -3.35 -10.89
CA ARG A 669 11.97 -2.87 -12.26
C ARG A 669 13.14 -3.15 -13.22
N GLU A 670 13.84 -4.29 -13.07
CA GLU A 670 14.94 -4.69 -13.94
C GLU A 670 14.49 -5.62 -15.07
N ILE A 671 13.32 -6.26 -14.93
CA ILE A 671 12.64 -7.08 -15.93
C ILE A 671 11.43 -6.31 -16.42
N ASP A 672 11.22 -6.24 -17.73
CA ASP A 672 10.08 -5.57 -18.36
C ASP A 672 8.85 -6.47 -18.40
N LEU A 673 8.99 -7.70 -18.84
CA LEU A 673 7.93 -8.68 -19.01
C LEU A 673 8.33 -10.03 -18.41
N LEU A 674 7.48 -10.57 -17.55
CA LEU A 674 7.65 -11.92 -16.99
C LEU A 674 6.53 -12.83 -17.52
N ILE A 675 6.89 -13.87 -18.30
CA ILE A 675 5.95 -14.88 -18.81
C ILE A 675 5.81 -15.99 -17.79
N VAL A 676 4.58 -16.29 -17.37
CA VAL A 676 4.27 -17.26 -16.31
C VAL A 676 3.05 -18.09 -16.67
N VAL A 677 2.96 -19.29 -16.10
CA VAL A 677 1.74 -20.11 -16.17
C VAL A 677 0.87 -19.85 -14.92
N ASN A 678 1.34 -20.21 -13.72
CA ASN A 678 0.67 -19.93 -12.45
C ASN A 678 1.57 -19.18 -11.45
N MET A 679 2.89 -19.38 -11.53
CA MET A 679 3.85 -18.74 -10.63
C MET A 679 3.70 -17.21 -10.68
N PHE A 680 3.89 -16.54 -9.57
CA PHE A 680 3.75 -15.08 -9.43
C PHE A 680 2.31 -14.53 -9.57
N LEU A 681 1.33 -15.30 -10.05
CA LEU A 681 -0.06 -14.85 -10.09
C LEU A 681 -0.69 -14.80 -8.69
N THR A 682 -0.18 -15.57 -7.76
CA THR A 682 -0.63 -15.61 -6.36
C THR A 682 0.56 -15.46 -5.40
N GLY A 683 0.36 -14.82 -4.25
CA GLY A 683 1.40 -14.69 -3.21
C GLY A 683 2.54 -13.71 -3.49
N PHE A 684 2.68 -13.19 -4.71
CA PHE A 684 3.75 -12.27 -5.09
C PHE A 684 3.33 -10.80 -4.91
N ASP A 685 4.22 -9.97 -4.38
CA ASP A 685 3.99 -8.53 -4.20
C ASP A 685 5.12 -7.70 -4.80
N ALA A 686 4.77 -6.86 -5.77
CA ALA A 686 5.68 -5.92 -6.41
C ALA A 686 4.93 -4.61 -6.73
N THR A 687 5.27 -3.53 -6.07
CA THR A 687 4.65 -2.21 -6.28
C THR A 687 4.92 -1.65 -7.67
N THR A 688 6.04 -2.02 -8.28
CA THR A 688 6.43 -1.63 -9.64
C THR A 688 5.62 -2.30 -10.75
N MET A 689 4.85 -3.36 -10.43
CA MET A 689 4.02 -4.05 -11.39
C MET A 689 2.71 -3.31 -11.61
N ASN A 690 2.44 -2.92 -12.85
CA ASN A 690 1.21 -2.21 -13.24
C ASN A 690 0.33 -2.99 -14.19
N THR A 691 0.91 -3.81 -15.07
CA THR A 691 0.20 -4.40 -16.19
C THR A 691 0.20 -5.93 -16.13
N LEU A 692 -0.96 -6.52 -16.36
CA LEU A 692 -1.15 -7.95 -16.52
C LEU A 692 -1.75 -8.24 -17.89
N TRP A 693 -1.02 -8.98 -18.70
CA TRP A 693 -1.51 -9.54 -19.96
C TRP A 693 -2.04 -10.95 -19.70
N VAL A 694 -3.21 -11.29 -20.24
CA VAL A 694 -3.88 -12.55 -19.91
C VAL A 694 -4.29 -13.29 -21.18
N ASP A 695 -3.66 -14.44 -21.44
CA ASP A 695 -4.13 -15.45 -22.41
C ASP A 695 -4.36 -16.79 -21.70
N LYS A 696 -5.18 -16.71 -20.66
CA LYS A 696 -5.53 -17.84 -19.76
C LYS A 696 -6.96 -17.70 -19.29
N ASN A 697 -7.67 -18.83 -19.09
CA ASN A 697 -8.98 -18.83 -18.46
C ASN A 697 -8.81 -18.67 -16.95
N LEU A 698 -8.98 -17.47 -16.45
CA LEU A 698 -8.99 -17.16 -15.03
C LEU A 698 -10.43 -17.05 -14.55
N ARG A 699 -10.72 -17.61 -13.38
CA ARG A 699 -12.04 -17.56 -12.75
C ARG A 699 -11.93 -17.31 -11.26
N LEU A 700 -12.97 -16.75 -10.67
CA LEU A 700 -13.19 -16.62 -9.22
C LEU A 700 -11.92 -16.16 -8.46
N HIS A 701 -11.37 -17.01 -7.59
CA HIS A 701 -10.20 -16.74 -6.77
C HIS A 701 -8.97 -16.37 -7.59
N GLY A 702 -8.62 -17.21 -8.55
CA GLY A 702 -7.44 -17.06 -9.38
C GLY A 702 -7.47 -15.78 -10.21
N LEU A 703 -8.65 -15.39 -10.71
CA LEU A 703 -8.84 -14.16 -11.47
C LEU A 703 -8.56 -12.94 -10.59
N LEU A 704 -9.25 -12.82 -9.46
CA LEU A 704 -9.11 -11.64 -8.60
C LEU A 704 -7.71 -11.55 -7.97
N GLN A 705 -7.09 -12.70 -7.65
CA GLN A 705 -5.72 -12.73 -7.12
C GLN A 705 -4.69 -12.30 -8.16
N ALA A 706 -4.82 -12.76 -9.41
CA ALA A 706 -3.94 -12.35 -10.51
C ALA A 706 -4.07 -10.85 -10.80
N PHE A 707 -5.30 -10.34 -10.90
CA PHE A 707 -5.56 -8.91 -11.09
C PHE A 707 -4.95 -8.07 -9.97
N SER A 708 -5.08 -8.52 -8.73
CA SER A 708 -4.55 -7.84 -7.55
C SER A 708 -3.02 -7.78 -7.49
N ARG A 709 -2.28 -8.38 -8.44
CA ARG A 709 -0.84 -8.15 -8.57
C ARG A 709 -0.53 -6.75 -9.08
N THR A 710 -1.43 -6.14 -9.84
CA THR A 710 -1.22 -4.86 -10.51
C THR A 710 -1.68 -3.64 -9.70
N ASN A 711 -2.49 -3.81 -8.67
CA ASN A 711 -3.21 -2.72 -8.00
C ASN A 711 -2.53 -2.16 -6.73
N ARG A 712 -1.25 -2.44 -6.52
CA ARG A 712 -0.48 -1.85 -5.41
C ARG A 712 -0.18 -0.38 -5.67
N ILE A 713 -0.33 0.43 -4.62
CA ILE A 713 0.07 1.84 -4.67
C ILE A 713 1.60 1.92 -4.69
N LEU A 714 2.13 2.77 -5.55
CA LEU A 714 3.55 3.13 -5.58
C LEU A 714 3.74 4.64 -5.53
N ASN A 715 3.07 5.36 -6.43
CA ASN A 715 3.17 6.80 -6.61
C ASN A 715 1.92 7.37 -7.30
N SER A 716 1.88 8.67 -7.51
CA SER A 716 0.78 9.36 -8.17
C SER A 716 0.59 9.01 -9.67
N ILE A 717 1.62 8.45 -10.31
CA ILE A 717 1.59 8.05 -11.73
C ILE A 717 0.79 6.75 -11.90
N LYS A 718 0.95 5.83 -10.94
CA LYS A 718 0.25 4.56 -10.92
C LYS A 718 -1.15 4.75 -10.33
N THR A 719 -2.13 5.02 -11.17
CA THR A 719 -3.50 5.35 -10.76
C THR A 719 -4.47 4.17 -10.80
N PHE A 720 -4.11 3.08 -11.47
CA PHE A 720 -4.90 1.84 -11.60
C PHE A 720 -4.01 0.65 -11.93
N GLY A 721 -4.53 -0.57 -11.70
CA GLY A 721 -3.98 -1.80 -12.25
C GLY A 721 -4.51 -2.03 -13.66
N ASN A 722 -3.64 -2.26 -14.61
CA ASN A 722 -3.98 -2.38 -16.04
C ASN A 722 -4.02 -3.86 -16.45
N ILE A 723 -5.16 -4.33 -16.93
CA ILE A 723 -5.40 -5.73 -17.29
C ILE A 723 -5.80 -5.79 -18.76
N ILE A 724 -5.09 -6.60 -19.54
CA ILE A 724 -5.41 -6.82 -20.95
C ILE A 724 -5.69 -8.31 -21.16
N CYS A 725 -6.92 -8.64 -21.53
CA CYS A 725 -7.39 -10.00 -21.71
C CYS A 725 -7.49 -10.33 -23.22
N PHE A 726 -6.74 -11.35 -23.67
CA PHE A 726 -6.83 -11.90 -25.03
C PHE A 726 -7.84 -13.06 -25.12
N ARG A 727 -8.63 -13.24 -24.05
CA ARG A 727 -9.80 -14.13 -23.97
C ARG A 727 -10.97 -13.37 -23.38
N ASN A 728 -12.20 -13.80 -23.72
CA ASN A 728 -13.39 -13.18 -23.15
C ASN A 728 -13.56 -13.62 -21.69
N LEU A 729 -13.06 -12.80 -20.78
CA LEU A 729 -13.17 -12.99 -19.34
C LEU A 729 -14.20 -12.05 -18.69
N GLU A 730 -14.99 -11.31 -19.46
CA GLU A 730 -15.91 -10.30 -18.93
C GLU A 730 -16.92 -10.91 -17.93
N LYS A 731 -17.57 -12.01 -18.31
CA LYS A 731 -18.50 -12.72 -17.44
C LYS A 731 -17.81 -13.23 -16.17
N ALA A 732 -16.65 -13.88 -16.29
CA ALA A 732 -15.88 -14.39 -15.17
C ALA A 732 -15.41 -13.27 -14.22
N THR A 733 -15.07 -12.11 -14.77
CA THR A 733 -14.70 -10.91 -14.00
C THR A 733 -15.88 -10.39 -13.18
N ASN A 734 -17.04 -10.20 -13.82
CA ASN A 734 -18.24 -9.71 -13.15
C ASN A 734 -18.71 -10.68 -12.06
N GLU A 735 -18.68 -11.99 -12.30
CA GLU A 735 -19.00 -13.02 -11.32
C GLU A 735 -18.03 -13.00 -10.13
N SER A 736 -16.73 -12.82 -10.38
CA SER A 736 -15.70 -12.75 -9.32
C SER A 736 -15.86 -11.49 -8.47
N ILE A 737 -16.13 -10.34 -9.08
CA ILE A 737 -16.37 -9.08 -8.36
C ILE A 737 -17.65 -9.17 -7.53
N ALA A 738 -18.74 -9.74 -8.07
CA ALA A 738 -19.99 -9.93 -7.35
C ALA A 738 -19.88 -10.90 -6.16
N LEU A 739 -18.98 -11.90 -6.26
CA LEU A 739 -18.76 -12.87 -5.19
C LEU A 739 -17.90 -12.33 -4.05
N PHE A 740 -16.82 -11.59 -4.37
CA PHE A 740 -15.82 -11.11 -3.41
C PHE A 740 -15.92 -9.60 -3.08
N GLY A 741 -16.87 -8.91 -3.67
CA GLY A 741 -17.24 -7.53 -3.36
C GLY A 741 -18.71 -7.42 -2.96
N ASP A 742 -19.39 -6.45 -3.51
CA ASP A 742 -20.85 -6.30 -3.44
C ASP A 742 -21.41 -6.40 -4.87
N LYS A 743 -22.68 -6.75 -5.02
CA LYS A 743 -23.34 -6.85 -6.34
C LYS A 743 -23.29 -5.56 -7.15
N GLU A 744 -23.18 -4.41 -6.47
CA GLU A 744 -23.03 -3.08 -7.08
C GLU A 744 -21.57 -2.61 -7.20
N ALA A 745 -20.60 -3.46 -6.87
CA ALA A 745 -19.19 -3.12 -6.76
C ALA A 745 -18.49 -2.82 -8.09
N GLY A 746 -19.06 -3.18 -9.23
CA GLY A 746 -18.42 -3.01 -10.55
C GLY A 746 -17.92 -1.59 -10.79
N GLY A 747 -18.73 -0.58 -10.43
CA GLY A 747 -18.37 0.83 -10.59
C GLY A 747 -17.29 1.36 -9.64
N VAL A 748 -16.95 0.61 -8.57
CA VAL A 748 -15.86 0.97 -7.64
C VAL A 748 -14.57 0.23 -7.99
N VAL A 749 -14.68 -1.05 -8.34
CA VAL A 749 -13.53 -1.93 -8.59
C VAL A 749 -12.91 -1.67 -9.96
N LEU A 750 -13.75 -1.36 -10.94
CA LEU A 750 -13.34 -1.06 -12.31
C LEU A 750 -13.30 0.44 -12.56
N LEU A 751 -12.32 0.90 -13.34
CA LEU A 751 -12.34 2.25 -13.88
C LEU A 751 -13.52 2.42 -14.82
N LYS A 752 -13.96 3.67 -14.94
CA LYS A 752 -14.96 4.09 -15.92
C LYS A 752 -14.50 3.84 -17.34
N THR A 753 -15.45 3.81 -18.27
CA THR A 753 -15.19 3.65 -19.71
C THR A 753 -14.49 4.87 -20.31
N TYR A 754 -13.92 4.71 -21.49
CA TYR A 754 -13.37 5.82 -22.28
C TYR A 754 -14.37 6.98 -22.42
N ASN A 755 -15.61 6.67 -22.83
CA ASN A 755 -16.66 7.67 -23.01
C ASN A 755 -16.98 8.48 -21.74
N GLU A 756 -16.99 7.82 -20.57
CA GLU A 756 -17.27 8.47 -19.30
C GLU A 756 -16.12 9.41 -18.89
N TYR A 757 -14.86 9.04 -19.11
CA TYR A 757 -13.73 9.95 -18.87
C TYR A 757 -13.62 11.05 -19.93
N TYR A 758 -13.99 10.76 -21.17
CA TYR A 758 -13.88 11.71 -22.28
C TYR A 758 -15.00 12.76 -22.22
N ASN A 759 -16.26 12.35 -22.04
CA ASN A 759 -17.44 13.23 -22.06
C ASN A 759 -18.00 13.61 -20.68
N GLY A 760 -17.50 13.01 -19.60
CA GLY A 760 -18.04 13.19 -18.27
C GLY A 760 -19.11 12.17 -17.89
N TYR A 761 -19.47 12.12 -16.60
CA TYR A 761 -20.47 11.18 -16.05
C TYR A 761 -21.11 11.70 -14.76
N LYS A 762 -22.27 11.12 -14.41
CA LYS A 762 -22.93 11.41 -13.14
C LYS A 762 -22.46 10.47 -12.04
N LYS A 763 -22.11 11.02 -10.88
CA LYS A 763 -21.80 10.26 -9.66
C LYS A 763 -22.74 10.72 -8.52
N GLY A 764 -23.85 10.00 -8.32
CA GLY A 764 -24.94 10.45 -7.47
C GLY A 764 -25.55 11.74 -8.04
N ASP A 765 -25.66 12.77 -7.20
CA ASP A 765 -26.17 14.10 -7.60
C ASP A 765 -25.10 15.03 -8.19
N LYS A 766 -23.87 14.56 -8.35
CA LYS A 766 -22.75 15.37 -8.87
C LYS A 766 -22.44 15.00 -10.33
N ASP A 767 -22.39 16.00 -11.19
CA ASP A 767 -21.84 15.89 -12.53
C ASP A 767 -20.30 15.95 -12.46
N ILE A 768 -19.65 14.90 -12.96
CA ILE A 768 -18.19 14.85 -13.08
C ILE A 768 -17.84 15.23 -14.50
N ARG A 769 -17.10 16.31 -14.66
CA ARG A 769 -16.68 16.87 -15.96
C ARG A 769 -15.71 15.93 -16.66
N GLY A 770 -15.91 15.71 -17.95
CA GLY A 770 -15.02 14.93 -18.80
C GLY A 770 -13.86 15.75 -19.35
N TYR A 771 -13.00 15.07 -20.11
CA TYR A 771 -11.87 15.71 -20.79
C TYR A 771 -12.32 16.85 -21.72
N VAL A 772 -13.42 16.64 -22.47
CA VAL A 772 -13.99 17.63 -23.37
C VAL A 772 -14.37 18.91 -22.63
N ASP A 773 -15.12 18.77 -21.52
CA ASP A 773 -15.57 19.94 -20.73
C ASP A 773 -14.41 20.73 -20.13
N LEU A 774 -13.39 20.00 -19.63
CA LEU A 774 -12.23 20.62 -19.03
C LEU A 774 -11.36 21.35 -20.04
N VAL A 775 -11.18 20.77 -21.24
CA VAL A 775 -10.40 21.38 -22.32
C VAL A 775 -11.11 22.59 -22.91
N ASN A 776 -12.43 22.51 -23.12
CA ASN A 776 -13.22 23.67 -23.59
C ASN A 776 -13.12 24.83 -22.58
N ASP A 777 -13.28 24.57 -21.30
CA ASP A 777 -13.14 25.58 -20.24
C ASP A 777 -11.72 26.20 -20.23
N LEU A 778 -10.68 25.38 -20.46
CA LEU A 778 -9.31 25.87 -20.59
C LEU A 778 -9.14 26.82 -21.76
N GLN A 779 -9.65 26.43 -22.93
CA GLN A 779 -9.51 27.21 -24.17
C GLN A 779 -10.37 28.49 -24.18
N GLU A 780 -11.54 28.45 -23.50
CA GLU A 780 -12.42 29.63 -23.38
C GLU A 780 -11.87 30.68 -22.43
N ASN A 781 -11.28 30.26 -21.30
CA ASN A 781 -10.89 31.17 -20.24
C ASN A 781 -9.41 31.55 -20.22
N TYR A 782 -8.54 30.76 -20.88
CA TYR A 782 -7.08 30.92 -20.83
C TYR A 782 -6.46 30.75 -22.21
N GLN A 783 -6.25 31.86 -22.89
CA GLN A 783 -5.63 31.83 -24.23
C GLN A 783 -4.12 31.63 -24.15
N VAL A 784 -3.59 30.81 -25.05
CA VAL A 784 -2.16 30.54 -25.13
C VAL A 784 -1.38 31.83 -25.45
N GLY A 785 -0.39 32.15 -24.61
CA GLY A 785 0.46 33.35 -24.80
C GLY A 785 -0.05 34.61 -24.12
N GLU A 786 -1.27 34.61 -23.56
CA GLU A 786 -1.78 35.74 -22.77
C GLU A 786 -1.41 35.60 -21.27
N PRO A 787 -0.97 36.69 -20.63
CA PRO A 787 -0.67 36.64 -19.20
C PRO A 787 -1.94 36.51 -18.35
N ILE A 788 -1.99 35.56 -17.43
CA ILE A 788 -3.09 35.40 -16.51
C ILE A 788 -2.98 36.45 -15.39
N ILE A 789 -3.90 37.41 -15.41
CA ILE A 789 -3.89 38.54 -14.47
C ILE A 789 -4.74 38.20 -13.25
N GLY A 790 -4.16 38.32 -12.06
CA GLY A 790 -4.81 38.10 -10.78
C GLY A 790 -4.53 36.74 -10.16
N GLU A 791 -4.24 36.74 -8.86
CA GLU A 791 -3.83 35.55 -8.13
C GLU A 791 -4.90 34.45 -8.14
N GLN A 792 -6.17 34.81 -8.06
CA GLN A 792 -7.26 33.83 -8.09
C GLN A 792 -7.39 33.15 -9.46
N ALA A 793 -7.28 33.92 -10.55
CA ALA A 793 -7.33 33.39 -11.91
C ALA A 793 -6.14 32.44 -12.18
N GLN A 794 -4.98 32.77 -11.63
CA GLN A 794 -3.79 31.91 -11.71
C GLN A 794 -3.98 30.60 -10.93
N LYS A 795 -4.60 30.65 -9.74
CA LYS A 795 -4.97 29.45 -8.96
C LYS A 795 -5.98 28.56 -9.71
N ASP A 796 -6.98 29.18 -10.32
CA ASP A 796 -8.03 28.49 -11.04
C ASP A 796 -7.50 27.83 -12.31
N PHE A 797 -6.59 28.48 -13.04
CA PHE A 797 -5.87 27.89 -14.16
C PHE A 797 -5.05 26.65 -13.71
N ILE A 798 -4.32 26.75 -12.63
CA ILE A 798 -3.51 25.64 -12.09
C ILE A 798 -4.39 24.45 -11.76
N LYS A 799 -5.53 24.66 -11.09
CA LYS A 799 -6.49 23.59 -10.75
C LYS A 799 -7.10 22.95 -12.00
N LEU A 800 -7.52 23.76 -12.96
CA LEU A 800 -8.12 23.30 -14.20
C LEU A 800 -7.15 22.49 -15.05
N TYR A 801 -5.94 23.02 -15.29
CA TYR A 801 -4.93 22.33 -16.07
C TYR A 801 -4.44 21.03 -15.40
N GLY A 802 -4.30 21.05 -14.07
CA GLY A 802 -4.00 19.84 -13.30
C GLY A 802 -5.09 18.77 -13.40
N ALA A 803 -6.37 19.16 -13.45
CA ALA A 803 -7.48 18.23 -13.69
C ALA A 803 -7.42 17.62 -15.09
N ILE A 804 -7.12 18.42 -16.12
CA ILE A 804 -6.92 17.95 -17.51
C ILE A 804 -5.81 16.92 -17.57
N LEU A 805 -4.67 17.18 -16.95
CA LEU A 805 -3.53 16.25 -16.95
C LEU A 805 -3.87 14.91 -16.27
N LYS A 806 -4.64 14.94 -15.19
CA LYS A 806 -5.10 13.71 -14.50
C LYS A 806 -5.99 12.87 -15.40
N VAL A 807 -6.99 13.48 -16.03
CA VAL A 807 -7.91 12.77 -16.94
C VAL A 807 -7.17 12.31 -18.20
N LYS A 808 -6.32 13.16 -18.80
CA LYS A 808 -5.49 12.79 -19.94
C LYS A 808 -4.56 11.61 -19.63
N ASN A 809 -3.94 11.58 -18.44
CA ASN A 809 -3.09 10.45 -18.00
C ASN A 809 -3.86 9.11 -17.96
N ILE A 810 -5.16 9.14 -17.68
CA ILE A 810 -6.03 7.96 -17.76
C ILE A 810 -6.36 7.66 -19.22
N LEU A 811 -6.81 8.66 -19.99
CA LEU A 811 -7.25 8.50 -21.37
C LEU A 811 -6.14 8.00 -22.32
N THR A 812 -4.89 8.42 -22.13
CA THR A 812 -3.74 7.95 -22.94
C THR A 812 -3.50 6.44 -22.84
N THR A 813 -4.12 5.74 -21.90
CA THR A 813 -4.06 4.28 -21.81
C THR A 813 -5.15 3.57 -22.60
N PHE A 814 -6.16 4.30 -23.12
CA PHE A 814 -7.21 3.79 -23.99
C PHE A 814 -6.76 3.93 -25.45
N ASP A 815 -6.98 2.87 -26.23
CA ASP A 815 -6.62 2.87 -27.66
C ASP A 815 -7.45 3.88 -28.46
N GLU A 816 -8.70 4.13 -28.02
CA GLU A 816 -9.62 5.10 -28.61
C GLU A 816 -9.19 6.55 -28.43
N PHE A 817 -8.25 6.84 -27.54
CA PHE A 817 -7.79 8.21 -27.33
C PHE A 817 -6.83 8.68 -28.41
N ALA A 818 -6.12 7.77 -29.06
CA ALA A 818 -5.21 8.09 -30.14
C ALA A 818 -5.97 8.69 -31.33
N GLY A 819 -5.67 9.96 -31.67
CA GLY A 819 -6.36 10.71 -32.69
C GLY A 819 -7.64 11.45 -32.27
N ASN A 820 -8.00 11.35 -30.98
CA ASN A 820 -9.11 12.10 -30.37
C ASN A 820 -8.63 13.10 -29.29
N GLU A 821 -7.35 13.48 -29.35
CA GLU A 821 -6.80 14.55 -28.52
C GLU A 821 -7.36 15.91 -28.98
N LEU A 822 -7.97 16.66 -28.05
CA LEU A 822 -8.50 18.01 -28.31
C LEU A 822 -7.42 19.08 -28.27
N LEU A 823 -6.33 18.84 -27.56
CA LEU A 823 -5.16 19.71 -27.50
C LEU A 823 -4.07 19.11 -28.39
N THR A 824 -3.54 19.91 -29.30
CA THR A 824 -2.37 19.52 -30.07
C THR A 824 -1.14 19.37 -29.14
N GLU A 825 -0.11 18.66 -29.56
CA GLU A 825 1.15 18.56 -28.80
C GLU A 825 1.71 19.97 -28.49
N ARG A 826 1.53 20.89 -29.39
CA ARG A 826 1.92 22.29 -29.23
C ARG A 826 1.10 22.98 -28.15
N ASP A 827 -0.24 22.89 -28.16
CA ASP A 827 -1.08 23.51 -27.14
C ASP A 827 -0.73 22.96 -25.76
N VAL A 828 -0.52 21.64 -25.65
CA VAL A 828 -0.10 21.00 -24.40
C VAL A 828 1.21 21.59 -23.91
N GLN A 829 2.19 21.82 -24.79
CA GLN A 829 3.48 22.39 -24.40
C GLN A 829 3.37 23.87 -24.04
N ASP A 830 2.55 24.62 -24.75
CA ASP A 830 2.32 26.03 -24.46
C ASP A 830 1.62 26.23 -23.11
N TYR A 831 0.52 25.51 -22.83
CA TYR A 831 -0.15 25.51 -21.51
C TYR A 831 0.76 24.99 -20.41
N HIS A 832 1.57 24.03 -20.71
CA HIS A 832 2.57 23.50 -19.80
C HIS A 832 3.63 24.55 -19.41
N SER A 833 4.10 25.31 -20.40
CA SER A 833 5.05 26.42 -20.15
C SER A 833 4.39 27.51 -19.30
N MET A 834 3.11 27.86 -19.57
CA MET A 834 2.35 28.81 -18.75
C MET A 834 2.24 28.32 -17.31
N TYR A 835 1.96 27.05 -17.11
CA TYR A 835 1.83 26.47 -15.79
C TYR A 835 3.17 26.45 -15.03
N ILE A 836 4.29 26.09 -15.67
CA ILE A 836 5.62 26.10 -15.08
C ILE A 836 6.04 27.54 -14.73
N ASN A 837 5.72 28.51 -15.58
CA ASN A 837 6.02 29.92 -15.34
C ASN A 837 5.31 30.45 -14.10
N LEU A 838 4.00 30.22 -13.99
CA LEU A 838 3.23 30.60 -12.82
C LEU A 838 3.80 29.95 -11.54
N TYR A 839 4.19 28.69 -11.64
CA TYR A 839 4.83 28.01 -10.53
C TYR A 839 6.15 28.63 -10.11
N ASN A 840 7.00 28.98 -11.06
CA ASN A 840 8.29 29.62 -10.77
C ASN A 840 8.10 31.04 -10.23
N ASP A 841 7.12 31.79 -10.75
CA ASP A 841 6.77 33.13 -10.27
C ASP A 841 6.25 33.10 -8.83
N PHE A 842 5.43 32.13 -8.47
CA PHE A 842 4.96 31.93 -7.09
C PHE A 842 6.10 31.49 -6.16
N ARG A 843 7.04 30.69 -6.66
CA ARG A 843 8.22 30.27 -5.89
C ARG A 843 9.22 31.40 -5.67
N GLY A 844 9.30 32.37 -6.59
CA GLY A 844 10.21 33.50 -6.50
C GLY A 844 9.70 34.70 -5.65
N LYS A 845 8.38 34.87 -5.57
CA LYS A 845 7.75 36.02 -4.90
C LYS A 845 7.55 35.86 -3.39
N ASN A 846 7.69 34.67 -2.85
CA ASN A 846 7.44 34.43 -1.42
C ASN A 846 8.66 34.71 -0.54
N LYS A 847 8.97 35.99 -0.38
CA LYS A 847 9.76 36.51 0.75
C LYS A 847 8.90 37.22 1.82
N GLY A 848 7.59 37.05 1.83
CA GLY A 848 6.67 37.70 2.75
C GLY A 848 5.36 36.90 2.94
N ASP A 849 4.80 37.00 4.09
CA ASP A 849 3.63 36.48 4.82
C ASP A 849 2.38 35.98 4.08
N ASN A 850 2.39 35.50 2.87
CA ASN A 850 1.21 34.97 2.19
C ASN A 850 1.20 33.44 2.12
N GLU A 851 0.03 32.85 2.42
CA GLU A 851 -0.28 31.42 2.30
C GLU A 851 0.24 30.84 0.98
N ASN A 852 0.97 29.73 1.08
CA ASN A 852 1.83 29.24 0.03
C ASN A 852 1.07 28.31 -0.94
N ILE A 853 0.71 28.84 -2.11
CA ILE A 853 0.25 28.05 -3.27
C ILE A 853 1.30 26.98 -3.68
N ASN A 854 2.58 27.16 -3.34
CA ASN A 854 3.66 26.25 -3.67
C ASN A 854 3.45 24.81 -3.20
N ASP A 855 2.73 24.62 -2.10
CA ASP A 855 2.56 23.30 -1.51
C ASP A 855 1.49 22.46 -2.24
N ASP A 856 0.46 23.11 -2.78
CA ASP A 856 -0.56 22.46 -3.63
C ASP A 856 0.01 22.08 -5.01
N ILE A 857 0.92 22.90 -5.51
CA ILE A 857 1.52 22.76 -6.83
C ILE A 857 2.55 21.63 -6.89
N VAL A 858 3.27 21.33 -5.80
CA VAL A 858 4.33 20.30 -5.78
C VAL A 858 3.84 18.91 -6.23
N PHE A 859 2.62 18.53 -5.87
CA PHE A 859 2.07 17.24 -6.25
C PHE A 859 1.64 17.18 -7.73
N GLU A 860 1.04 18.22 -8.23
CA GLU A 860 0.60 18.30 -9.64
C GLU A 860 1.78 18.45 -10.60
N MET A 861 2.85 19.08 -10.17
CA MET A 861 4.10 19.20 -10.92
C MET A 861 4.82 17.87 -11.20
N GLU A 862 4.64 16.83 -10.40
CA GLU A 862 5.24 15.53 -10.72
C GLU A 862 4.63 14.91 -11.99
N LEU A 863 3.34 15.08 -12.21
CA LEU A 863 2.68 14.66 -13.45
C LEU A 863 3.13 15.50 -14.64
N ILE A 864 3.33 16.79 -14.45
CA ILE A 864 3.70 17.73 -15.50
C ILE A 864 5.17 17.59 -15.93
N LYS A 865 6.09 17.39 -15.00
CA LYS A 865 7.51 17.12 -15.33
C LYS A 865 7.74 15.83 -16.13
N GLN A 866 6.69 15.07 -16.41
CA GLN A 866 6.74 13.89 -17.26
C GLN A 866 6.40 14.17 -18.72
N VAL A 867 5.84 15.33 -19.03
CA VAL A 867 5.70 15.79 -20.42
C VAL A 867 7.07 16.35 -20.81
N GLU A 868 7.79 15.66 -21.67
CA GLU A 868 9.08 16.14 -22.18
C GLU A 868 8.82 17.34 -23.08
N ILE A 869 9.40 18.49 -22.75
CA ILE A 869 9.60 19.56 -23.74
C ILE A 869 10.71 19.04 -24.63
N ASN A 870 10.34 18.52 -25.79
CA ASN A 870 11.29 17.94 -26.71
C ASN A 870 12.00 19.02 -27.52
N ILE A 871 13.16 18.69 -28.08
CA ILE A 871 13.98 19.58 -28.92
C ILE A 871 13.16 20.06 -30.16
N ASP A 872 12.26 19.24 -30.68
CA ASP A 872 11.42 19.57 -31.84
C ASP A 872 10.48 20.75 -31.56
N TYR A 873 9.94 20.87 -30.34
CA TYR A 873 9.12 21.99 -29.93
C TYR A 873 9.93 23.30 -29.89
N ILE A 874 11.14 23.26 -29.31
CA ILE A 874 12.04 24.41 -29.28
C ILE A 874 12.41 24.84 -30.70
N LEU A 875 12.69 23.88 -31.58
CA LEU A 875 12.98 24.15 -33.00
C LEU A 875 11.76 24.74 -33.73
N GLN A 876 10.54 24.34 -33.40
CA GLN A 876 9.34 24.96 -33.95
C GLN A 876 9.16 26.41 -33.49
N LEU A 877 9.41 26.72 -32.23
CA LEU A 877 9.38 28.07 -31.71
C LEU A 877 10.46 28.96 -32.39
N ILE A 878 11.66 28.44 -32.63
CA ILE A 878 12.73 29.11 -33.34
C ILE A 878 12.33 29.39 -34.80
N ARG A 879 11.72 28.42 -35.50
CA ARG A 879 11.19 28.61 -36.85
C ARG A 879 10.11 29.71 -36.92
N LYS A 880 9.17 29.67 -35.97
CA LYS A 880 8.09 30.68 -35.88
C LYS A 880 8.67 32.10 -35.61
N TYR A 881 9.70 32.19 -34.81
CA TYR A 881 10.41 33.46 -34.56
C TYR A 881 11.11 33.98 -35.83
N HIS A 882 11.70 33.10 -36.63
CA HIS A 882 12.29 33.44 -37.91
C HIS A 882 11.25 33.85 -38.95
N GLU A 883 10.11 33.16 -39.02
CA GLU A 883 9.01 33.50 -39.91
C GLU A 883 8.34 34.82 -39.56
N GLY A 884 8.30 35.19 -38.27
CA GLY A 884 7.83 36.50 -37.79
C GLY A 884 8.82 37.63 -37.94
N HIS A 885 9.85 37.49 -38.78
CA HIS A 885 10.88 38.49 -39.06
C HIS A 885 11.64 39.00 -37.82
N LEU A 886 11.89 38.14 -36.83
CA LEU A 886 12.75 38.43 -35.62
C LEU A 886 12.21 39.57 -34.74
N LYS A 887 10.91 39.90 -34.80
CA LYS A 887 10.34 41.05 -34.07
C LYS A 887 9.52 40.66 -32.81
N ASP A 888 9.21 39.38 -32.64
CA ASP A 888 8.33 38.94 -31.57
C ASP A 888 9.13 38.60 -30.32
N LYS A 889 9.17 39.53 -29.38
CA LYS A 889 9.86 39.35 -28.09
C LYS A 889 9.25 38.26 -27.20
N GLU A 890 7.97 37.97 -27.34
CA GLU A 890 7.29 36.94 -26.55
C GLU A 890 7.70 35.52 -26.95
N ILE A 891 7.96 35.31 -28.24
CA ILE A 891 8.51 34.04 -28.75
C ILE A 891 9.93 33.82 -28.19
N VAL A 892 10.76 34.86 -28.09
CA VAL A 892 12.12 34.77 -27.51
C VAL A 892 12.03 34.37 -26.04
N ILE A 893 11.09 34.98 -25.30
CA ILE A 893 10.85 34.66 -23.89
C ILE A 893 10.37 33.19 -23.79
N SER A 894 9.48 32.75 -24.65
CA SER A 894 8.97 31.36 -24.70
C SER A 894 10.07 30.33 -25.02
N ILE A 895 10.99 30.66 -25.93
CA ILE A 895 12.16 29.86 -26.27
C ILE A 895 13.09 29.75 -25.06
N SER A 896 13.46 30.86 -24.42
CA SER A 896 14.32 30.86 -23.22
C SER A 896 13.70 30.03 -22.10
N LYS A 897 12.40 30.17 -21.85
CA LYS A 897 11.68 29.44 -20.82
C LYS A 897 11.56 27.93 -21.14
N ALA A 898 11.39 27.57 -22.41
CA ALA A 898 11.37 26.19 -22.87
C ALA A 898 12.76 25.54 -22.72
N ILE A 899 13.83 26.25 -23.00
CA ILE A 899 15.22 25.80 -22.80
C ILE A 899 15.51 25.61 -21.30
N ASP A 900 15.13 26.56 -20.45
CA ASP A 900 15.34 26.49 -19.01
C ASP A 900 14.56 25.35 -18.34
N SER A 901 13.45 24.90 -18.95
CA SER A 901 12.61 23.79 -18.48
C SER A 901 12.96 22.43 -19.12
N SER A 902 13.79 22.40 -20.14
CA SER A 902 14.24 21.17 -20.80
C SER A 902 15.32 20.47 -19.95
N VAL A 903 15.21 19.14 -19.84
CA VAL A 903 16.19 18.31 -19.10
C VAL A 903 17.39 17.93 -19.96
N GLU A 904 17.30 18.12 -21.29
CA GLU A 904 18.30 17.69 -22.27
C GLU A 904 19.20 18.84 -22.77
N LEU A 905 18.85 20.07 -22.47
CA LEU A 905 19.61 21.28 -22.78
C LEU A 905 20.00 22.00 -21.49
#